data_264f97e64887c7a5094f9eb900511b7a
#
_entry.id   264f97e64887c7a5094f9eb900511b7a
#
_cell.length_a   1.000
_cell.length_b   1.000
_cell.length_c   1.000
_cell.angle_alpha   90.00
_cell.angle_beta   90.00
_cell.angle_gamma   90.00
#
_symmetry.space_group_name_H-M   'P 1'
#
loop_
_entity.id
_entity.type
_entity.pdbx_description
1 polymer ?
#
loop_
_entity_poly.entity_id
_entity_poly.type
_entity_poly.pdbx_seq_one_letter_code
_entity_poly.pdbx_strand_id
1 'polypeptide(L)'
;MIDQPTIDRILDAAQIVDVVSEFVTLRKRGVNFVGLCPFHDDKTPSFYVSPAKGLCKCFACGKGGNAVHFVMEHEQMTYPEALRWLAKKYNIEIKERELTDEEKQVQNIRESLFVVNEFARDYFQNILYNHADGKAIAMSYFRQRGIRDDIVKKFQLGYSTTAPDALAQEAMRKGYKKEFLLKTGLCYEKEDGSLRDRFWGRVIFPWFNISGKVLGFGGRVLDSRTKGVNQKYVNSPESEIFSKRKELYGIYQAKAAIVKADCVYMVEGYTDVIAMHQCGLENVVANSGTALSEQQIRLLHRFTSNITLLYDGDEAGIKASIRGIDMLLAEGMNIKVLLLPDGDDPDSFSRKHNATEFRKYIDDHEENFIRFKTNLLLKDAQRDPIKRAGLISDMARSIGLIPDKVIRYTCLTECATLLNVNEQIILDEIKKHLLQRDDNYLEQIKKEKDASATTSSLPPADTPFPAGSIPPADMPPIEVDDDVPPPFPPAEAEAGYQSYIPQEGREKYVFYVKEQLLLQTLIRHGEKVMCYVETEENTETPLTVIEYISMDLKQDELQFHNPLHRKILAEAEAHLHDPNFTAELYFLAHPDPTISKLAADMINDRYQLSKSNSQAMVKDEERLHELVPHQLIDFKLAILEEDMKYTLQALNKPEVVANADKCLEVMAHFKELSELQKIMAKRAGDRVVLK
;
A
#
# COMPACT_ATOMS: atom_id res chain seq x y z
N MET A 1 4.44 -21.69 6.78
CA MET A 1 3.30 -20.84 7.24
C MET A 1 2.76 -21.46 8.51
N ILE A 2 2.41 -20.66 9.54
CA ILE A 2 1.82 -21.18 10.79
C ILE A 2 0.48 -21.83 10.44
N ASP A 3 0.20 -23.03 10.97
CA ASP A 3 -1.05 -23.72 10.72
C ASP A 3 -2.23 -23.05 11.44
N GLN A 4 -3.45 -23.21 10.91
CA GLN A 4 -4.65 -22.54 11.45
C GLN A 4 -4.91 -22.94 12.91
N PRO A 5 -4.84 -24.21 13.32
CA PRO A 5 -5.03 -24.58 14.73
C PRO A 5 -4.03 -23.94 15.69
N THR A 6 -2.81 -23.65 15.24
CA THR A 6 -1.82 -22.92 16.03
C THR A 6 -2.16 -21.43 16.10
N ILE A 7 -2.65 -20.83 15.00
CA ILE A 7 -3.13 -19.44 14.99
C ILE A 7 -4.28 -19.29 15.99
N ASP A 8 -5.27 -20.17 15.94
CA ASP A 8 -6.42 -20.14 16.84
C ASP A 8 -5.99 -20.25 18.30
N ARG A 9 -5.07 -21.16 18.63
CA ARG A 9 -4.51 -21.30 19.98
C ARG A 9 -3.78 -20.03 20.47
N ILE A 10 -3.07 -19.35 19.56
CA ILE A 10 -2.38 -18.08 19.88
C ILE A 10 -3.41 -17.00 20.16
N LEU A 11 -4.46 -16.88 19.33
CA LEU A 11 -5.51 -15.88 19.47
C LEU A 11 -6.34 -16.10 20.74
N ASP A 12 -6.68 -17.34 21.07
CA ASP A 12 -7.41 -17.69 22.29
C ASP A 12 -6.60 -17.38 23.56
N ALA A 13 -5.29 -17.62 23.53
CA ALA A 13 -4.40 -17.32 24.64
C ALA A 13 -4.10 -15.82 24.79
N ALA A 14 -4.08 -15.09 23.68
CA ALA A 14 -3.69 -13.67 23.62
C ALA A 14 -4.81 -12.74 24.09
N GLN A 15 -5.05 -12.70 25.40
CA GLN A 15 -6.03 -11.79 25.99
C GLN A 15 -5.66 -10.33 25.69
N ILE A 16 -6.55 -9.60 24.99
CA ILE A 16 -6.28 -8.24 24.50
C ILE A 16 -5.86 -7.28 25.62
N VAL A 17 -6.45 -7.39 26.82
CA VAL A 17 -6.11 -6.53 27.95
C VAL A 17 -4.70 -6.79 28.43
N ASP A 18 -4.28 -8.06 28.54
CA ASP A 18 -2.93 -8.43 28.99
C ASP A 18 -1.86 -7.97 28.00
N VAL A 19 -2.15 -8.13 26.69
CA VAL A 19 -1.22 -7.70 25.64
C VAL A 19 -1.08 -6.18 25.63
N VAL A 20 -2.19 -5.45 25.66
CA VAL A 20 -2.18 -3.97 25.59
C VAL A 20 -1.61 -3.36 26.87
N SER A 21 -1.85 -3.96 28.03
CA SER A 21 -1.37 -3.44 29.34
C SER A 21 0.15 -3.40 29.47
N GLU A 22 0.89 -4.14 28.64
CA GLU A 22 2.36 -4.07 28.63
C GLU A 22 2.87 -2.75 28.04
N PHE A 23 2.07 -2.11 27.19
CA PHE A 23 2.46 -0.93 26.42
C PHE A 23 1.69 0.32 26.85
N VAL A 24 0.46 0.15 27.36
CA VAL A 24 -0.47 1.23 27.66
C VAL A 24 -1.01 1.10 29.07
N THR A 25 -0.94 2.17 29.85
CA THR A 25 -1.59 2.21 31.16
C THR A 25 -3.09 2.29 31.00
N LEU A 26 -3.77 1.20 31.30
CA LEU A 26 -5.22 1.06 31.15
C LEU A 26 -5.96 1.34 32.48
N ARG A 27 -7.09 2.06 32.35
CA ARG A 27 -8.03 2.29 33.48
C ARG A 27 -9.40 1.69 33.15
N LYS A 28 -10.01 1.00 34.10
CA LYS A 28 -11.33 0.39 33.91
C LYS A 28 -12.41 1.46 33.74
N ARG A 29 -13.23 1.33 32.70
CA ARG A 29 -14.37 2.20 32.42
C ARG A 29 -15.59 1.34 32.04
N GLY A 30 -16.42 1.01 33.01
CA GLY A 30 -17.53 0.08 32.85
C GLY A 30 -17.02 -1.34 32.57
N VAL A 31 -17.47 -1.94 31.46
CA VAL A 31 -17.05 -3.27 31.01
C VAL A 31 -15.75 -3.26 30.20
N ASN A 32 -15.30 -2.09 29.80
CA ASN A 32 -14.10 -1.89 28.97
C ASN A 32 -12.97 -1.24 29.77
N PHE A 33 -11.79 -1.19 29.16
CA PHE A 33 -10.66 -0.42 29.63
C PHE A 33 -10.38 0.75 28.69
N VAL A 34 -9.77 1.83 29.20
CA VAL A 34 -9.42 3.01 28.42
C VAL A 34 -8.04 3.51 28.83
N GLY A 35 -7.26 3.98 27.85
CA GLY A 35 -5.93 4.55 28.04
C GLY A 35 -5.63 5.63 27.01
N LEU A 36 -4.42 6.21 27.09
CA LEU A 36 -3.89 7.07 26.02
C LEU A 36 -3.51 6.20 24.83
N CYS A 37 -3.76 6.68 23.64
CA CYS A 37 -3.44 5.93 22.43
C CYS A 37 -1.92 5.81 22.22
N PRO A 38 -1.37 4.60 21.98
CA PRO A 38 0.04 4.45 21.70
C PRO A 38 0.41 4.77 20.24
N PHE A 39 -0.59 5.04 19.38
CA PHE A 39 -0.40 5.21 17.94
C PHE A 39 -0.40 6.67 17.47
N HIS A 40 -0.74 7.62 18.34
CA HIS A 40 -0.68 9.06 18.07
C HIS A 40 -0.47 9.82 19.39
N ASP A 41 -0.12 11.10 19.31
CA ASP A 41 0.01 11.96 20.50
C ASP A 41 -1.37 12.27 21.08
N ASP A 42 -1.75 11.53 22.12
CA ASP A 42 -3.08 11.55 22.73
C ASP A 42 -3.02 12.27 24.09
N LYS A 43 -3.70 13.40 24.20
CA LYS A 43 -3.80 14.17 25.44
C LYS A 43 -4.97 13.76 26.32
N THR A 44 -5.97 13.08 25.74
CA THR A 44 -7.18 12.61 26.40
C THR A 44 -7.40 11.13 26.11
N PRO A 45 -7.70 10.27 27.11
CA PRO A 45 -7.86 8.84 26.89
C PRO A 45 -8.91 8.50 25.86
N SER A 46 -8.48 8.15 24.64
CA SER A 46 -9.30 7.82 23.48
C SER A 46 -9.17 6.37 23.02
N PHE A 47 -8.23 5.61 23.61
CA PHE A 47 -7.95 4.23 23.26
C PHE A 47 -8.74 3.26 24.16
N TYR A 48 -9.71 2.58 23.58
CA TYR A 48 -10.59 1.63 24.26
C TYR A 48 -10.17 0.19 24.00
N VAL A 49 -10.23 -0.63 25.05
CA VAL A 49 -9.96 -2.07 24.99
C VAL A 49 -11.16 -2.81 25.56
N SER A 50 -11.77 -3.67 24.75
CA SER A 50 -12.94 -4.47 25.09
C SER A 50 -12.53 -5.93 25.35
N PRO A 51 -12.49 -6.39 26.60
CA PRO A 51 -12.19 -7.80 26.91
C PRO A 51 -13.20 -8.77 26.29
N ALA A 52 -14.49 -8.39 26.32
CA ALA A 52 -15.57 -9.24 25.83
C ALA A 52 -15.53 -9.47 24.33
N LYS A 53 -15.04 -8.48 23.56
CA LYS A 53 -14.88 -8.58 22.11
C LYS A 53 -13.47 -8.98 21.67
N GLY A 54 -12.51 -9.06 22.58
CA GLY A 54 -11.10 -9.33 22.26
C GLY A 54 -10.43 -8.26 21.40
N LEU A 55 -10.94 -7.01 21.43
CA LEU A 55 -10.56 -5.94 20.51
C LEU A 55 -10.13 -4.67 21.24
N CYS A 56 -9.27 -3.90 20.59
CA CYS A 56 -8.95 -2.52 20.97
C CYS A 56 -9.23 -1.57 19.81
N LYS A 57 -9.56 -0.30 20.10
CA LYS A 57 -9.75 0.77 19.09
C LYS A 57 -9.53 2.15 19.69
N CYS A 58 -8.77 2.97 18.99
CA CYS A 58 -8.72 4.40 19.24
C CYS A 58 -9.82 5.12 18.47
N PHE A 59 -10.68 5.85 19.16
CA PHE A 59 -11.76 6.60 18.51
C PHE A 59 -11.30 7.96 17.95
N ALA A 60 -10.08 8.40 18.26
CA ALA A 60 -9.50 9.61 17.67
C ALA A 60 -8.80 9.33 16.34
N CYS A 61 -7.86 8.35 16.29
CA CYS A 61 -7.11 8.03 15.07
C CYS A 61 -7.65 6.82 14.29
N GLY A 62 -8.67 6.10 14.79
CA GLY A 62 -9.29 4.96 14.13
C GLY A 62 -8.50 3.65 14.19
N LYS A 63 -7.22 3.66 14.62
CA LYS A 63 -6.39 2.45 14.71
C LYS A 63 -6.88 1.50 15.79
N GLY A 64 -6.81 0.19 15.52
CA GLY A 64 -7.22 -0.86 16.44
C GLY A 64 -7.26 -2.23 15.78
N GLY A 65 -7.84 -3.22 16.47
CA GLY A 65 -7.98 -4.60 16.02
C GLY A 65 -7.86 -5.59 17.17
N ASN A 66 -7.59 -6.85 16.86
CA ASN A 66 -7.32 -7.88 17.88
C ASN A 66 -5.89 -7.78 18.45
N ALA A 67 -5.51 -8.69 19.35
CA ALA A 67 -4.18 -8.70 19.98
C ALA A 67 -3.03 -8.77 18.96
N VAL A 68 -3.20 -9.53 17.87
CA VAL A 68 -2.18 -9.63 16.82
C VAL A 68 -2.04 -8.30 16.08
N HIS A 69 -3.16 -7.68 15.69
CA HIS A 69 -3.14 -6.37 15.02
C HIS A 69 -2.53 -5.29 15.89
N PHE A 70 -2.82 -5.31 17.20
CA PHE A 70 -2.21 -4.37 18.15
C PHE A 70 -0.68 -4.52 18.16
N VAL A 71 -0.16 -5.75 18.27
CA VAL A 71 1.28 -6.01 18.23
C VAL A 71 1.89 -5.63 16.87
N MET A 72 1.22 -5.96 15.77
CA MET A 72 1.65 -5.55 14.42
C MET A 72 1.83 -4.04 14.31
N GLU A 73 0.84 -3.28 14.76
CA GLU A 73 0.84 -1.80 14.67
C GLU A 73 1.81 -1.16 15.67
N HIS A 74 1.91 -1.71 16.89
CA HIS A 74 2.76 -1.14 17.95
C HIS A 74 4.24 -1.45 17.70
N GLU A 75 4.57 -2.71 17.47
CA GLU A 75 5.94 -3.18 17.27
C GLU A 75 6.41 -3.09 15.80
N GLN A 76 5.51 -2.65 14.90
CA GLN A 76 5.78 -2.56 13.46
C GLN A 76 6.23 -3.90 12.85
N MET A 77 5.54 -4.97 13.24
CA MET A 77 5.79 -6.34 12.81
C MET A 77 4.83 -6.77 11.71
N THR A 78 5.25 -7.74 10.89
CA THR A 78 4.34 -8.45 9.99
C THR A 78 3.43 -9.41 10.76
N TYR A 79 2.32 -9.82 10.18
CA TYR A 79 1.38 -10.75 10.81
C TYR A 79 2.04 -12.05 11.31
N PRO A 80 2.89 -12.76 10.53
CA PRO A 80 3.59 -13.94 11.03
C PRO A 80 4.59 -13.63 12.17
N GLU A 81 5.22 -12.47 12.16
CA GLU A 81 6.14 -12.05 13.22
C GLU A 81 5.39 -11.74 14.51
N ALA A 82 4.24 -11.07 14.44
CA ALA A 82 3.38 -10.80 15.59
C ALA A 82 2.82 -12.09 16.19
N LEU A 83 2.42 -13.06 15.36
CA LEU A 83 2.02 -14.40 15.84
C LEU A 83 3.16 -15.12 16.57
N ARG A 84 4.38 -15.08 16.03
CA ARG A 84 5.56 -15.68 16.70
C ARG A 84 5.89 -14.97 18.01
N TRP A 85 5.74 -13.65 18.06
CA TRP A 85 5.92 -12.87 19.28
C TRP A 85 4.91 -13.26 20.36
N LEU A 86 3.62 -13.37 20.01
CA LEU A 86 2.57 -13.81 20.91
C LEU A 86 2.76 -15.27 21.35
N ALA A 87 3.08 -16.15 20.41
CA ALA A 87 3.37 -17.57 20.73
C ALA A 87 4.51 -17.71 21.73
N LYS A 88 5.58 -16.93 21.57
CA LYS A 88 6.70 -16.89 22.53
C LYS A 88 6.25 -16.37 23.89
N LYS A 89 5.44 -15.31 23.92
CA LYS A 89 4.90 -14.73 25.16
C LYS A 89 4.05 -15.72 25.95
N TYR A 90 3.18 -16.46 25.27
CA TYR A 90 2.26 -17.42 25.89
C TYR A 90 2.80 -18.86 25.90
N ASN A 91 4.07 -19.04 25.55
CA ASN A 91 4.76 -20.33 25.51
C ASN A 91 4.01 -21.39 24.68
N ILE A 92 3.49 -20.98 23.52
CA ILE A 92 2.79 -21.84 22.57
C ILE A 92 3.78 -22.33 21.53
N GLU A 93 3.89 -23.66 21.38
CA GLU A 93 4.69 -24.28 20.34
C GLU A 93 4.02 -24.04 18.97
N ILE A 94 4.78 -23.45 18.04
CA ILE A 94 4.30 -23.16 16.68
C ILE A 94 4.46 -24.41 15.84
N LYS A 95 3.33 -24.94 15.36
CA LYS A 95 3.31 -25.93 14.28
C LYS A 95 3.22 -25.19 12.96
N GLU A 96 4.19 -25.42 12.10
CA GLU A 96 4.17 -24.86 10.74
C GLU A 96 3.55 -25.89 9.79
N ARG A 97 2.67 -25.40 8.88
CA ARG A 97 2.13 -26.23 7.80
C ARG A 97 3.30 -26.80 6.99
N GLU A 98 3.27 -28.06 6.67
CA GLU A 98 4.22 -28.65 5.73
C GLU A 98 4.07 -27.94 4.37
N LEU A 99 5.13 -27.21 4.02
CA LEU A 99 5.25 -26.55 2.72
C LEU A 99 5.50 -27.63 1.66
N THR A 100 5.06 -27.39 0.43
CA THR A 100 5.47 -28.22 -0.71
C THR A 100 6.99 -28.16 -0.87
N ASP A 101 7.58 -29.16 -1.51
CA ASP A 101 9.04 -29.20 -1.68
C ASP A 101 9.54 -28.00 -2.50
N GLU A 102 8.76 -27.47 -3.43
CA GLU A 102 9.06 -26.25 -4.17
C GLU A 102 8.99 -25.02 -3.27
N GLU A 103 7.95 -24.87 -2.46
CA GLU A 103 7.83 -23.77 -1.48
C GLU A 103 8.97 -23.80 -0.44
N LYS A 104 9.36 -25.00 0.02
CA LYS A 104 10.54 -25.18 0.90
C LYS A 104 11.82 -24.74 0.23
N GLN A 105 12.02 -25.07 -1.05
CA GLN A 105 13.22 -24.65 -1.79
C GLN A 105 13.30 -23.13 -1.96
N VAL A 106 12.19 -22.48 -2.35
CA VAL A 106 12.12 -21.01 -2.47
C VAL A 106 12.38 -20.34 -1.13
N GLN A 107 11.75 -20.81 -0.05
CA GLN A 107 11.97 -20.27 1.29
C GLN A 107 13.41 -20.47 1.76
N ASN A 108 14.00 -21.65 1.56
CA ASN A 108 15.40 -21.94 1.91
C ASN A 108 16.37 -21.08 1.12
N ILE A 109 16.12 -20.83 -0.16
CA ILE A 109 16.94 -19.91 -0.98
C ILE A 109 16.84 -18.52 -0.39
N ARG A 110 15.64 -18.00 -0.17
CA ARG A 110 15.43 -16.66 0.39
C ARG A 110 16.08 -16.48 1.76
N GLU A 111 15.95 -17.46 2.65
CA GLU A 111 16.63 -17.44 3.95
C GLU A 111 18.15 -17.46 3.81
N SER A 112 18.68 -18.25 2.87
CA SER A 112 20.11 -18.29 2.56
C SER A 112 20.64 -16.93 2.07
N LEU A 113 19.86 -16.20 1.26
CA LEU A 113 20.21 -14.86 0.80
C LEU A 113 20.29 -13.86 1.97
N PHE A 114 19.37 -13.91 2.93
CA PHE A 114 19.45 -13.09 4.15
C PHE A 114 20.67 -13.42 4.99
N VAL A 115 20.94 -14.71 5.20
CA VAL A 115 22.11 -15.15 5.99
C VAL A 115 23.42 -14.67 5.36
N VAL A 116 23.53 -14.72 4.03
CA VAL A 116 24.72 -14.21 3.32
C VAL A 116 24.85 -12.69 3.42
N ASN A 117 23.74 -11.94 3.36
CA ASN A 117 23.78 -10.50 3.54
C ASN A 117 24.10 -10.10 4.99
N GLU A 118 23.61 -10.82 6.00
CA GLU A 118 23.97 -10.60 7.39
C GLU A 118 25.46 -10.86 7.63
N PHE A 119 25.99 -11.95 7.06
CA PHE A 119 27.44 -12.21 7.08
C PHE A 119 28.22 -11.06 6.45
N ALA A 120 27.80 -10.56 5.28
CA ALA A 120 28.49 -9.46 4.59
C ALA A 120 28.47 -8.18 5.43
N ARG A 121 27.33 -7.84 6.08
CA ARG A 121 27.22 -6.72 7.02
C ARG A 121 28.24 -6.86 8.16
N ASP A 122 28.29 -8.01 8.80
CA ASP A 122 29.19 -8.26 9.92
C ASP A 122 30.66 -8.20 9.47
N TYR A 123 30.95 -8.72 8.30
CA TYR A 123 32.26 -8.61 7.66
C TYR A 123 32.67 -7.15 7.44
N PHE A 124 31.81 -6.33 6.82
CA PHE A 124 32.12 -4.92 6.55
C PHE A 124 32.25 -4.10 7.85
N GLN A 125 31.47 -4.39 8.87
CA GLN A 125 31.60 -3.78 10.19
C GLN A 125 32.92 -4.21 10.86
N ASN A 126 33.27 -5.49 10.80
CA ASN A 126 34.51 -5.99 11.35
C ASN A 126 35.72 -5.32 10.68
N ILE A 127 35.68 -5.14 9.35
CA ILE A 127 36.76 -4.41 8.62
C ILE A 127 36.79 -2.95 9.08
N LEU A 128 35.65 -2.28 9.24
CA LEU A 128 35.60 -0.89 9.69
C LEU A 128 36.23 -0.69 11.06
N TYR A 129 35.95 -1.56 12.02
CA TYR A 129 36.36 -1.37 13.41
C TYR A 129 37.68 -2.03 13.77
N ASN A 130 38.11 -3.11 13.07
CA ASN A 130 39.23 -3.92 13.46
C ASN A 130 40.38 -3.90 12.47
N HIS A 131 40.15 -3.62 11.15
CA HIS A 131 41.18 -3.53 10.17
C HIS A 131 41.87 -2.15 10.19
N ALA A 132 43.19 -2.10 9.87
CA ALA A 132 43.99 -0.87 9.83
C ALA A 132 43.39 0.19 8.88
N ASP A 133 43.07 -0.22 7.64
CA ASP A 133 42.44 0.67 6.64
C ASP A 133 41.04 1.13 7.07
N GLY A 134 40.26 0.27 7.74
CA GLY A 134 38.94 0.64 8.29
C GLY A 134 39.06 1.81 9.26
N LYS A 135 39.99 1.72 10.21
CA LYS A 135 40.25 2.76 11.21
C LYS A 135 40.84 4.03 10.61
N ALA A 136 41.85 3.87 9.74
CA ALA A 136 42.62 5.01 9.19
C ALA A 136 41.86 5.73 8.07
N ILE A 137 41.12 5.01 7.22
CA ILE A 137 40.52 5.56 6.01
C ILE A 137 38.98 5.79 6.24
N ALA A 138 38.26 4.72 6.53
CA ALA A 138 36.79 4.79 6.55
C ALA A 138 36.23 5.54 7.78
N MET A 139 36.80 5.28 8.99
CA MET A 139 36.37 6.04 10.19
C MET A 139 36.81 7.51 10.08
N SER A 140 37.95 7.81 9.50
CA SER A 140 38.37 9.18 9.24
C SER A 140 37.40 9.90 8.28
N TYR A 141 36.97 9.20 7.23
CA TYR A 141 35.96 9.73 6.31
C TYR A 141 34.64 10.06 7.02
N PHE A 142 34.10 9.14 7.84
CA PHE A 142 32.87 9.40 8.59
C PHE A 142 33.02 10.58 9.54
N ARG A 143 34.13 10.67 10.27
CA ARG A 143 34.42 11.81 11.18
C ARG A 143 34.63 13.12 10.45
N GLN A 144 35.29 13.14 9.31
CA GLN A 144 35.44 14.34 8.45
C GLN A 144 34.08 14.83 7.92
N ARG A 145 33.14 13.91 7.72
CA ARG A 145 31.75 14.26 7.40
C ARG A 145 30.92 14.64 8.59
N GLY A 146 31.46 14.65 9.80
CA GLY A 146 30.74 14.98 11.01
C GLY A 146 29.82 13.89 11.52
N ILE A 147 29.92 12.65 10.99
CA ILE A 147 29.08 11.53 11.45
C ILE A 147 29.66 10.96 12.75
N ARG A 148 28.86 10.95 13.81
CA ARG A 148 29.24 10.46 15.13
C ARG A 148 29.34 8.92 15.17
N ASP A 149 30.19 8.41 16.05
CA ASP A 149 30.45 6.97 16.20
C ASP A 149 29.19 6.19 16.65
N ASP A 150 28.27 6.81 17.44
CA ASP A 150 26.97 6.22 17.80
C ASP A 150 26.06 6.04 16.60
N ILE A 151 26.06 6.99 15.67
CA ILE A 151 25.30 6.95 14.41
C ILE A 151 25.89 5.90 13.46
N VAL A 152 27.22 5.84 13.34
CA VAL A 152 27.88 4.77 12.56
C VAL A 152 27.45 3.39 13.04
N LYS A 153 27.32 3.18 14.35
CA LYS A 153 26.80 1.95 14.95
C LYS A 153 25.31 1.75 14.68
N LYS A 154 24.49 2.78 14.86
CA LYS A 154 23.04 2.72 14.70
C LYS A 154 22.63 2.33 13.26
N PHE A 155 23.33 2.88 12.26
CA PHE A 155 23.12 2.55 10.85
C PHE A 155 23.95 1.34 10.39
N GLN A 156 24.74 0.74 11.27
CA GLN A 156 25.56 -0.43 11.00
C GLN A 156 26.49 -0.22 9.79
N LEU A 157 27.05 0.99 9.67
CA LEU A 157 27.92 1.34 8.55
C LEU A 157 29.17 0.45 8.53
N GLY A 158 29.75 0.23 7.34
CA GLY A 158 30.86 -0.67 7.16
C GLY A 158 31.91 -0.15 6.20
N TYR A 159 32.93 -0.95 5.96
CA TYR A 159 33.99 -0.68 4.97
C TYR A 159 34.40 -1.95 4.25
N SER A 160 34.58 -1.87 2.94
CA SER A 160 35.20 -2.91 2.12
C SER A 160 36.59 -2.43 1.67
N THR A 161 37.61 -3.24 1.89
CA THR A 161 39.00 -2.92 1.54
C THR A 161 39.20 -2.78 0.02
N THR A 162 40.36 -2.29 -0.38
CA THR A 162 40.71 -2.16 -1.81
C THR A 162 41.06 -3.50 -2.47
N ALA A 163 41.15 -4.60 -1.70
CA ALA A 163 41.31 -5.93 -2.25
C ALA A 163 40.04 -6.35 -3.00
N PRO A 164 40.15 -6.77 -4.27
CA PRO A 164 39.01 -6.88 -5.15
C PRO A 164 38.13 -8.11 -4.92
N ASP A 165 38.52 -9.04 -4.05
CA ASP A 165 37.89 -10.34 -3.82
C ASP A 165 37.94 -10.78 -2.34
N ALA A 166 38.23 -9.85 -1.42
CA ALA A 166 38.42 -10.14 -0.01
C ALA A 166 37.16 -10.69 0.68
N LEU A 167 35.97 -10.13 0.38
CA LEU A 167 34.70 -10.65 0.88
C LEU A 167 34.42 -12.04 0.30
N ALA A 168 34.61 -12.22 -1.01
CA ALA A 168 34.38 -13.50 -1.68
C ALA A 168 35.21 -14.62 -1.07
N GLN A 169 36.53 -14.37 -0.90
CA GLN A 169 37.44 -15.32 -0.29
C GLN A 169 37.04 -15.69 1.14
N GLU A 170 36.73 -14.70 1.98
CA GLU A 170 36.30 -14.96 3.37
C GLU A 170 34.97 -15.68 3.44
N ALA A 171 33.99 -15.33 2.57
CA ALA A 171 32.72 -16.03 2.48
C ALA A 171 32.91 -17.50 2.11
N MET A 172 33.70 -17.78 1.06
CA MET A 172 34.01 -19.15 0.64
C MET A 172 34.75 -19.94 1.72
N ARG A 173 35.71 -19.30 2.41
CA ARG A 173 36.41 -19.89 3.54
C ARG A 173 35.49 -20.32 4.69
N LYS A 174 34.41 -19.54 4.91
CA LYS A 174 33.37 -19.83 5.93
C LYS A 174 32.28 -20.79 5.45
N GLY A 175 32.37 -21.28 4.21
CA GLY A 175 31.45 -22.27 3.65
C GLY A 175 30.21 -21.71 2.97
N TYR A 176 30.14 -20.40 2.74
CA TYR A 176 29.05 -19.82 1.96
C TYR A 176 29.17 -20.19 0.48
N LYS A 177 28.04 -20.52 -0.16
CA LYS A 177 28.05 -20.94 -1.57
C LYS A 177 28.21 -19.73 -2.51
N LYS A 178 29.00 -19.91 -3.58
CA LYS A 178 29.20 -18.94 -4.65
C LYS A 178 27.88 -18.41 -5.22
N GLU A 179 26.92 -19.31 -5.43
CA GLU A 179 25.59 -19.01 -5.97
C GLU A 179 24.90 -17.87 -5.20
N PHE A 180 24.89 -17.90 -3.86
CA PHE A 180 24.23 -16.89 -3.05
C PHE A 180 24.98 -15.54 -3.04
N LEU A 181 26.29 -15.54 -3.19
CA LEU A 181 27.09 -14.32 -3.35
C LEU A 181 26.79 -13.61 -4.69
N LEU A 182 26.49 -14.40 -5.74
CA LEU A 182 26.10 -13.88 -7.04
C LEU A 182 24.63 -13.40 -7.02
N LYS A 183 23.70 -14.20 -6.47
CA LYS A 183 22.28 -13.86 -6.39
C LYS A 183 21.99 -12.61 -5.53
N THR A 184 22.76 -12.37 -4.47
CA THR A 184 22.66 -11.14 -3.67
C THR A 184 23.37 -9.95 -4.32
N GLY A 185 24.15 -10.20 -5.37
CA GLY A 185 24.97 -9.19 -6.03
C GLY A 185 26.11 -8.64 -5.16
N LEU A 186 26.50 -9.32 -4.09
CA LEU A 186 27.69 -8.99 -3.31
C LEU A 186 28.95 -9.16 -4.15
N CYS A 187 28.96 -10.16 -5.02
CA CYS A 187 30.03 -10.45 -5.95
C CYS A 187 29.49 -10.58 -7.38
N TYR A 188 30.36 -10.47 -8.36
CA TYR A 188 30.08 -10.82 -9.74
C TYR A 188 31.20 -11.73 -10.27
N GLU A 189 30.87 -12.54 -11.26
CA GLU A 189 31.77 -13.46 -11.89
C GLU A 189 32.44 -12.79 -13.10
N LYS A 190 33.75 -12.96 -13.23
CA LYS A 190 34.51 -12.53 -14.41
C LYS A 190 34.49 -13.63 -15.47
N GLU A 191 34.97 -13.30 -16.68
CA GLU A 191 35.12 -14.24 -17.80
C GLU A 191 36.00 -15.45 -17.46
N ASP A 192 37.00 -15.28 -16.57
CA ASP A 192 37.87 -16.34 -16.08
C ASP A 192 37.25 -17.22 -14.98
N GLY A 193 35.97 -17.01 -14.62
CA GLY A 193 35.30 -17.74 -13.57
C GLY A 193 35.63 -17.30 -12.14
N SER A 194 36.52 -16.32 -11.97
CA SER A 194 36.85 -15.77 -10.64
C SER A 194 35.78 -14.81 -10.13
N LEU A 195 35.58 -14.80 -8.81
CA LEU A 195 34.69 -13.85 -8.16
C LEU A 195 35.39 -12.51 -7.92
N ARG A 196 34.61 -11.43 -8.05
CA ARG A 196 35.04 -10.09 -7.67
C ARG A 196 33.97 -9.43 -6.80
N ASP A 197 34.40 -8.78 -5.73
CA ASP A 197 33.52 -8.04 -4.82
C ASP A 197 32.93 -6.80 -5.53
N ARG A 198 31.65 -6.57 -5.39
CA ARG A 198 30.97 -5.38 -5.97
C ARG A 198 31.36 -4.09 -5.25
N PHE A 199 31.60 -4.18 -3.95
CA PHE A 199 31.78 -3.02 -3.07
C PHE A 199 33.22 -2.74 -2.66
N TRP A 200 34.21 -3.33 -3.31
CA TRP A 200 35.63 -3.14 -2.96
C TRP A 200 36.03 -1.65 -2.99
N GLY A 201 36.84 -1.22 -2.02
CA GLY A 201 37.30 0.16 -1.85
C GLY A 201 36.22 1.19 -1.47
N ARG A 202 35.15 0.75 -0.83
CA ARG A 202 33.96 1.60 -0.52
C ARG A 202 33.60 1.57 0.94
N VAL A 203 33.10 2.71 1.44
CA VAL A 203 32.26 2.72 2.65
C VAL A 203 30.88 2.17 2.32
N ILE A 204 30.29 1.45 3.27
CA ILE A 204 29.11 0.61 3.05
C ILE A 204 27.95 1.15 3.88
N PHE A 205 26.77 1.23 3.25
CA PHE A 205 25.50 1.64 3.81
C PHE A 205 24.53 0.47 3.67
N PRO A 206 24.30 -0.33 4.73
CA PRO A 206 23.37 -1.45 4.67
C PRO A 206 21.92 -0.97 4.53
N TRP A 207 21.15 -1.67 3.69
CA TRP A 207 19.70 -1.49 3.56
C TRP A 207 18.98 -2.53 4.39
N PHE A 208 17.98 -2.09 5.14
CA PHE A 208 17.17 -2.94 6.00
C PHE A 208 15.72 -2.93 5.56
N ASN A 209 15.05 -4.08 5.64
CA ASN A 209 13.60 -4.12 5.57
C ASN A 209 12.99 -3.55 6.87
N ILE A 210 11.66 -3.45 6.92
CA ILE A 210 10.92 -2.96 8.10
C ILE A 210 11.26 -3.76 9.37
N SER A 211 11.54 -5.08 9.27
CA SER A 211 11.87 -5.95 10.41
C SER A 211 13.37 -5.94 10.79
N GLY A 212 14.20 -5.18 10.09
CA GLY A 212 15.63 -5.04 10.40
C GLY A 212 16.54 -6.11 9.78
N LYS A 213 16.03 -6.95 8.84
CA LYS A 213 16.87 -7.86 8.06
C LYS A 213 17.60 -7.11 6.96
N VAL A 214 18.84 -7.49 6.68
CA VAL A 214 19.66 -6.85 5.64
C VAL A 214 19.22 -7.31 4.27
N LEU A 215 18.75 -6.37 3.46
CA LEU A 215 18.27 -6.60 2.09
C LEU A 215 19.41 -6.50 1.06
N GLY A 216 20.30 -5.53 1.25
CA GLY A 216 21.36 -5.21 0.32
C GLY A 216 22.24 -4.08 0.85
N PHE A 217 23.03 -3.48 -0.01
CA PHE A 217 24.03 -2.49 0.36
C PHE A 217 24.10 -1.36 -0.65
N GLY A 218 24.40 -0.16 -0.15
CA GLY A 218 24.96 0.94 -0.92
C GLY A 218 26.44 1.07 -0.63
N GLY A 219 27.25 1.43 -1.63
CA GLY A 219 28.67 1.64 -1.44
C GLY A 219 29.16 2.94 -2.08
N ARG A 220 29.87 3.78 -1.33
CA ARG A 220 30.49 5.01 -1.84
C ARG A 220 31.99 4.88 -1.89
N VAL A 221 32.58 5.15 -3.04
CA VAL A 221 34.06 5.16 -3.18
C VAL A 221 34.66 6.35 -2.44
N LEU A 222 35.74 6.13 -1.72
CA LEU A 222 36.43 7.17 -0.93
C LEU A 222 37.53 7.89 -1.71
N ASP A 223 38.23 7.20 -2.57
CA ASP A 223 39.34 7.76 -3.36
C ASP A 223 39.01 7.68 -4.85
N SER A 224 38.95 8.85 -5.51
CA SER A 224 38.84 8.95 -6.96
C SER A 224 40.06 8.32 -7.72
N ARG A 225 41.14 8.07 -6.99
CA ARG A 225 42.36 7.39 -7.51
C ARG A 225 42.24 5.87 -7.51
N THR A 226 41.15 5.28 -6.99
CA THR A 226 40.93 3.83 -7.07
C THR A 226 40.75 3.46 -8.53
N LYS A 227 41.81 2.97 -9.16
CA LYS A 227 41.87 2.64 -10.60
C LYS A 227 40.77 1.63 -10.94
N GLY A 228 39.95 1.94 -11.94
CA GLY A 228 38.87 1.06 -12.42
C GLY A 228 37.50 1.27 -11.76
N VAL A 229 37.32 2.30 -10.94
CA VAL A 229 36.03 2.66 -10.35
C VAL A 229 35.46 3.93 -10.99
N ASN A 230 34.49 3.76 -11.90
CA ASN A 230 33.89 4.88 -12.64
C ASN A 230 32.69 5.49 -11.94
N GLN A 231 32.10 4.81 -10.94
CA GLN A 231 30.87 5.23 -10.26
C GLN A 231 31.15 5.63 -8.81
N LYS A 232 30.76 6.86 -8.44
CA LYS A 232 30.87 7.39 -7.08
C LYS A 232 30.05 6.54 -6.09
N TYR A 233 28.81 6.19 -6.44
CA TYR A 233 27.92 5.32 -5.67
C TYR A 233 27.55 4.07 -6.47
N VAL A 234 27.46 2.94 -5.79
CA VAL A 234 26.99 1.65 -6.31
C VAL A 234 26.01 1.05 -5.30
N ASN A 235 24.89 0.54 -5.78
CA ASN A 235 23.93 -0.21 -4.98
C ASN A 235 23.96 -1.70 -5.33
N SER A 236 23.42 -2.55 -4.43
CA SER A 236 23.06 -3.92 -4.76
C SER A 236 22.15 -3.92 -5.99
N PRO A 237 22.27 -4.89 -6.89
CA PRO A 237 21.32 -5.08 -7.99
C PRO A 237 19.98 -5.58 -7.45
N GLU A 238 18.95 -5.57 -8.30
CA GLU A 238 17.70 -6.25 -8.02
C GLU A 238 17.94 -7.73 -7.72
N SER A 239 17.22 -8.27 -6.74
CA SER A 239 17.32 -9.67 -6.32
C SER A 239 16.01 -10.15 -5.69
N GLU A 240 15.89 -11.44 -5.38
CA GLU A 240 14.69 -12.02 -4.72
C GLU A 240 14.38 -11.36 -3.35
N ILE A 241 15.33 -10.71 -2.71
CA ILE A 241 15.17 -10.06 -1.40
C ILE A 241 15.34 -8.53 -1.44
N PHE A 242 15.81 -7.95 -2.53
CA PHE A 242 16.09 -6.52 -2.64
C PHE A 242 15.55 -5.94 -3.94
N SER A 243 14.70 -4.92 -3.84
CA SER A 243 14.25 -4.11 -4.97
C SER A 243 14.28 -2.64 -4.59
N LYS A 244 15.02 -1.84 -5.35
CA LYS A 244 15.09 -0.38 -5.13
C LYS A 244 13.75 0.31 -5.29
N ARG A 245 12.84 -0.26 -6.09
CA ARG A 245 11.49 0.29 -6.29
C ARG A 245 10.55 0.03 -5.11
N LYS A 246 10.88 -0.93 -4.24
CA LYS A 246 10.03 -1.34 -3.11
C LYS A 246 10.53 -0.82 -1.77
N GLU A 247 11.83 -0.57 -1.67
CA GLU A 247 12.50 -0.31 -0.40
C GLU A 247 12.93 1.16 -0.27
N LEU A 248 13.04 1.62 0.97
CA LEU A 248 13.51 2.96 1.31
C LEU A 248 14.67 2.86 2.29
N TYR A 249 15.75 3.58 2.00
CA TYR A 249 16.87 3.65 2.93
C TYR A 249 16.47 4.38 4.22
N GLY A 250 16.84 3.81 5.35
CA GLY A 250 16.53 4.39 6.67
C GLY A 250 15.17 4.00 7.25
N ILE A 251 14.30 3.29 6.51
CA ILE A 251 12.93 2.95 6.96
C ILE A 251 12.90 2.17 8.29
N TYR A 252 13.87 1.24 8.50
CA TYR A 252 13.97 0.49 9.74
C TYR A 252 14.24 1.38 10.94
N GLN A 253 15.17 2.33 10.80
CA GLN A 253 15.53 3.27 11.85
C GLN A 253 14.45 4.32 12.07
N ALA A 254 13.71 4.70 11.02
CA ALA A 254 12.75 5.80 11.03
C ALA A 254 11.33 5.40 11.46
N LYS A 255 10.91 4.15 11.26
CA LYS A 255 9.52 3.70 11.38
C LYS A 255 8.81 4.13 12.67
N ALA A 256 9.47 3.99 13.82
CA ALA A 256 8.89 4.38 15.12
C ALA A 256 8.75 5.91 15.25
N ALA A 257 9.74 6.66 14.76
CA ALA A 257 9.71 8.11 14.75
C ALA A 257 8.66 8.66 13.76
N ILE A 258 8.47 8.02 12.60
CA ILE A 258 7.42 8.38 11.62
C ILE A 258 6.04 8.24 12.27
N VAL A 259 5.76 7.11 12.90
CA VAL A 259 4.46 6.89 13.57
C VAL A 259 4.24 7.90 14.69
N LYS A 260 5.27 8.16 15.51
CA LYS A 260 5.18 9.11 16.63
C LYS A 260 4.96 10.55 16.18
N ALA A 261 5.64 10.97 15.10
CA ALA A 261 5.54 12.33 14.58
C ALA A 261 4.34 12.50 13.62
N ASP A 262 3.70 11.39 13.22
CA ASP A 262 2.70 11.33 12.14
C ASP A 262 3.14 12.10 10.87
N CYS A 263 4.44 12.03 10.57
CA CYS A 263 5.05 12.69 9.41
C CYS A 263 6.35 11.98 9.03
N VAL A 264 6.65 11.93 7.73
CA VAL A 264 7.92 11.43 7.21
C VAL A 264 8.63 12.50 6.38
N TYR A 265 9.93 12.66 6.60
CA TYR A 265 10.81 13.43 5.73
C TYR A 265 11.39 12.53 4.66
N MET A 266 11.26 12.94 3.39
CA MET A 266 11.85 12.26 2.25
C MET A 266 13.03 13.08 1.72
N VAL A 267 14.20 12.46 1.63
CA VAL A 267 15.44 13.04 1.11
C VAL A 267 16.02 12.19 -0.02
N GLU A 268 17.08 12.63 -0.68
CA GLU A 268 17.63 11.97 -1.86
C GLU A 268 18.65 10.86 -1.52
N GLY A 269 19.51 11.06 -0.52
CA GLY A 269 20.67 10.22 -0.32
C GLY A 269 20.86 9.63 1.08
N TYR A 270 21.82 8.70 1.19
CA TYR A 270 22.16 8.05 2.46
C TYR A 270 22.68 9.03 3.50
N THR A 271 23.53 9.96 3.06
CA THR A 271 24.19 10.94 3.93
C THR A 271 23.17 11.91 4.51
N ASP A 272 22.13 12.26 3.75
CA ASP A 272 21.07 13.15 4.18
C ASP A 272 20.23 12.52 5.28
N VAL A 273 19.86 11.23 5.12
CA VAL A 273 19.18 10.46 6.16
C VAL A 273 20.01 10.42 7.44
N ILE A 274 21.30 10.12 7.33
CA ILE A 274 22.21 10.01 8.47
C ILE A 274 22.37 11.37 9.16
N ALA A 275 22.53 12.44 8.40
CA ALA A 275 22.70 13.81 8.90
C ALA A 275 21.45 14.31 9.64
N MET A 276 20.27 14.17 9.04
CA MET A 276 18.99 14.55 9.67
C MET A 276 18.72 13.72 10.93
N HIS A 277 18.94 12.40 10.84
CA HIS A 277 18.78 11.52 11.99
C HIS A 277 19.70 11.91 13.15
N GLN A 278 20.95 12.31 12.87
CA GLN A 278 21.90 12.81 13.87
C GLN A 278 21.42 14.12 14.50
N CYS A 279 20.72 14.97 13.77
CA CYS A 279 20.07 16.18 14.27
C CYS A 279 18.78 15.90 15.05
N GLY A 280 18.43 14.62 15.26
CA GLY A 280 17.23 14.22 15.99
C GLY A 280 15.94 14.29 15.16
N LEU A 281 16.04 14.45 13.84
CA LEU A 281 14.95 14.29 12.89
C LEU A 281 14.97 12.82 12.40
N GLU A 282 14.53 11.91 13.30
CA GLU A 282 14.68 10.48 13.11
C GLU A 282 13.65 9.89 12.11
N ASN A 283 12.57 10.61 11.81
CA ASN A 283 11.51 10.23 10.89
C ASN A 283 11.87 10.53 9.42
N VAL A 284 13.07 10.19 9.00
CA VAL A 284 13.63 10.51 7.69
C VAL A 284 14.01 9.25 6.91
N VAL A 285 13.70 9.22 5.60
CA VAL A 285 14.02 8.13 4.67
C VAL A 285 14.51 8.69 3.33
N ALA A 286 15.18 7.83 2.53
CA ALA A 286 15.60 8.21 1.18
C ALA A 286 15.26 7.14 0.14
N ASN A 287 15.01 7.58 -1.10
CA ASN A 287 14.88 6.72 -2.27
C ASN A 287 16.23 6.32 -2.90
N SER A 288 17.32 7.03 -2.52
CA SER A 288 18.72 6.72 -2.81
C SER A 288 19.07 6.44 -4.28
N GLY A 289 18.80 7.44 -5.13
CA GLY A 289 19.24 7.45 -6.53
C GLY A 289 18.28 6.81 -7.51
N THR A 290 17.00 6.69 -7.13
CA THR A 290 15.88 6.33 -8.03
C THR A 290 14.80 7.38 -7.95
N ALA A 291 13.95 7.48 -8.98
CA ALA A 291 12.71 8.23 -8.84
C ALA A 291 11.80 7.54 -7.80
N LEU A 292 11.00 8.34 -7.07
CA LEU A 292 10.01 7.81 -6.14
C LEU A 292 9.00 6.92 -6.87
N SER A 293 8.71 5.75 -6.32
CA SER A 293 7.79 4.77 -6.89
C SER A 293 6.49 4.67 -6.10
N GLU A 294 5.42 4.21 -6.74
CA GLU A 294 4.15 3.91 -6.06
C GLU A 294 4.30 2.91 -4.91
N GLN A 295 5.16 1.91 -5.07
CA GLN A 295 5.40 0.89 -4.04
C GLN A 295 6.07 1.48 -2.80
N GLN A 296 7.01 2.41 -2.99
CA GLN A 296 7.63 3.17 -1.89
C GLN A 296 6.63 4.09 -1.20
N ILE A 297 5.75 4.74 -1.96
CA ILE A 297 4.68 5.59 -1.40
C ILE A 297 3.71 4.74 -0.57
N ARG A 298 3.26 3.60 -1.08
CA ARG A 298 2.39 2.66 -0.34
C ARG A 298 3.08 2.09 0.91
N LEU A 299 4.40 1.90 0.86
CA LEU A 299 5.17 1.52 2.03
C LEU A 299 5.10 2.60 3.13
N LEU A 300 5.28 3.88 2.78
CA LEU A 300 5.17 4.99 3.72
C LEU A 300 3.75 5.21 4.22
N HIS A 301 2.76 5.08 3.34
CA HIS A 301 1.35 5.26 3.68
C HIS A 301 0.85 4.28 4.76
N ARG A 302 1.57 3.18 4.99
CA ARG A 302 1.32 2.26 6.13
C ARG A 302 1.62 2.89 7.48
N PHE A 303 2.47 3.91 7.53
CA PHE A 303 2.94 4.53 8.77
C PHE A 303 2.34 5.92 8.98
N THR A 304 2.19 6.71 7.93
CA THR A 304 1.63 8.07 7.95
C THR A 304 1.08 8.45 6.59
N SER A 305 0.10 9.36 6.58
CA SER A 305 -0.36 10.03 5.36
C SER A 305 0.34 11.37 5.10
N ASN A 306 1.24 11.81 5.98
CA ASN A 306 1.87 13.12 5.91
C ASN A 306 3.34 12.98 5.50
N ILE A 307 3.75 13.67 4.42
CA ILE A 307 5.11 13.65 3.91
C ILE A 307 5.63 15.07 3.66
N THR A 308 6.85 15.34 4.09
CA THR A 308 7.58 16.55 3.74
C THR A 308 8.76 16.15 2.84
N LEU A 309 8.77 16.65 1.60
CA LEU A 309 9.80 16.43 0.62
C LEU A 309 10.92 17.47 0.80
N LEU A 310 12.12 17.04 1.12
CA LEU A 310 13.30 17.89 1.18
C LEU A 310 14.16 17.60 -0.03
N TYR A 311 14.29 18.57 -0.90
CA TYR A 311 15.10 18.45 -2.11
C TYR A 311 16.26 19.44 -2.10
N ASP A 312 17.30 19.05 -2.82
CA ASP A 312 18.39 19.95 -3.13
C ASP A 312 17.84 21.16 -3.90
N GLY A 313 18.30 22.36 -3.55
CA GLY A 313 17.80 23.59 -4.16
C GLY A 313 18.21 23.79 -5.63
N ASP A 314 18.68 22.74 -6.31
CA ASP A 314 19.06 22.77 -7.71
C ASP A 314 17.87 22.54 -8.65
N GLU A 315 18.04 22.89 -9.94
CA GLU A 315 16.98 22.78 -10.96
C GLU A 315 16.53 21.32 -11.20
N ALA A 316 17.41 20.35 -11.01
CA ALA A 316 17.14 18.93 -11.19
C ALA A 316 16.29 18.38 -10.03
N GLY A 317 16.61 18.75 -8.80
CA GLY A 317 15.84 18.43 -7.60
C GLY A 317 14.42 19.00 -7.66
N ILE A 318 14.29 20.26 -8.10
CA ILE A 318 12.99 20.91 -8.29
C ILE A 318 12.11 20.16 -9.32
N LYS A 319 12.67 19.75 -10.47
CA LYS A 319 11.93 18.95 -11.48
C LYS A 319 11.56 17.57 -10.98
N ALA A 320 12.41 16.95 -10.16
CA ALA A 320 12.13 15.67 -9.53
C ALA A 320 11.00 15.79 -8.51
N SER A 321 10.96 16.88 -7.73
CA SER A 321 9.90 17.22 -6.78
C SER A 321 8.52 17.22 -7.44
N ILE A 322 8.38 17.92 -8.55
CA ILE A 322 7.08 18.08 -9.24
C ILE A 322 6.53 16.71 -9.69
N ARG A 323 7.38 15.83 -10.22
CA ARG A 323 6.95 14.48 -10.63
C ARG A 323 6.54 13.60 -9.46
N GLY A 324 7.28 13.68 -8.34
CA GLY A 324 6.98 12.94 -7.12
C GLY A 324 5.66 13.38 -6.47
N ILE A 325 5.33 14.68 -6.54
CA ILE A 325 4.11 15.24 -5.99
C ILE A 325 2.86 14.57 -6.60
N ASP A 326 2.78 14.46 -7.92
CA ASP A 326 1.59 13.92 -8.58
C ASP A 326 1.30 12.46 -8.18
N MET A 327 2.35 11.63 -8.01
CA MET A 327 2.19 10.25 -7.54
C MET A 327 1.75 10.18 -6.06
N LEU A 328 2.31 11.03 -5.21
CA LEU A 328 1.92 11.12 -3.80
C LEU A 328 0.47 11.56 -3.63
N LEU A 329 0.02 12.54 -4.43
CA LEU A 329 -1.37 12.99 -4.44
C LEU A 329 -2.34 11.89 -4.86
N ALA A 330 -1.98 11.11 -5.89
CA ALA A 330 -2.79 10.00 -6.37
C ALA A 330 -2.98 8.89 -5.32
N GLU A 331 -1.96 8.66 -4.49
CA GLU A 331 -2.02 7.72 -3.37
C GLU A 331 -2.63 8.34 -2.08
N GLY A 332 -3.11 9.60 -2.13
CA GLY A 332 -3.82 10.26 -1.03
C GLY A 332 -2.92 10.80 0.09
N MET A 333 -1.64 11.06 -0.19
CA MET A 333 -0.71 11.65 0.77
C MET A 333 -0.92 13.18 0.90
N ASN A 334 -0.75 13.69 2.12
CA ASN A 334 -0.66 15.12 2.41
C ASN A 334 0.79 15.59 2.25
N ILE A 335 1.03 16.53 1.35
CA ILE A 335 2.39 16.85 0.93
C ILE A 335 2.77 18.26 1.36
N LYS A 336 3.91 18.36 2.01
CA LYS A 336 4.68 19.60 2.17
C LYS A 336 5.98 19.48 1.41
N VAL A 337 6.54 20.60 1.03
CA VAL A 337 7.82 20.72 0.31
C VAL A 337 8.70 21.73 1.03
N LEU A 338 9.96 21.42 1.12
CA LEU A 338 10.98 22.32 1.65
C LEU A 338 12.16 22.36 0.68
N LEU A 339 12.57 23.56 0.28
CA LEU A 339 13.83 23.80 -0.40
C LEU A 339 14.85 24.35 0.61
N LEU A 340 16.02 23.75 0.62
CA LEU A 340 17.14 24.28 1.41
C LEU A 340 17.78 25.48 0.69
N PRO A 341 18.31 26.46 1.43
CA PRO A 341 18.90 27.67 0.85
C PRO A 341 20.22 27.35 0.16
N ASP A 342 20.64 28.25 -0.73
CA ASP A 342 21.98 28.28 -1.33
C ASP A 342 22.44 26.99 -2.05
N GLY A 343 21.48 26.14 -2.47
CA GLY A 343 21.78 24.84 -3.09
C GLY A 343 22.36 23.80 -2.11
N ASP A 344 22.13 24.00 -0.81
CA ASP A 344 22.48 23.01 0.20
C ASP A 344 21.61 21.75 0.07
N ASP A 345 22.23 20.60 0.34
CA ASP A 345 21.57 19.34 0.69
C ASP A 345 21.43 19.22 2.22
N PRO A 346 20.59 18.29 2.75
CA PRO A 346 20.44 18.11 4.19
C PRO A 346 21.76 17.81 4.94
N ASP A 347 22.71 17.11 4.30
CA ASP A 347 24.02 16.83 4.87
C ASP A 347 24.86 18.11 5.02
N SER A 348 24.93 18.94 3.98
CA SER A 348 25.66 20.22 4.03
C SER A 348 25.04 21.23 4.98
N PHE A 349 23.71 21.32 4.98
CA PHE A 349 22.96 22.22 5.86
C PHE A 349 23.13 21.84 7.33
N SER A 350 23.08 20.55 7.67
CA SER A 350 23.28 20.06 9.03
C SER A 350 24.68 20.32 9.59
N ARG A 351 25.67 20.51 8.72
CA ARG A 351 27.06 20.86 9.13
C ARG A 351 27.24 22.35 9.40
N LYS A 352 26.39 23.19 8.81
CA LYS A 352 26.40 24.65 8.99
C LYS A 352 25.56 25.10 10.19
N HIS A 353 24.52 24.33 10.53
CA HIS A 353 23.51 24.65 11.53
C HIS A 353 23.40 23.59 12.61
N ASN A 354 23.05 23.98 13.83
CA ASN A 354 22.78 23.01 14.90
C ASN A 354 21.35 22.40 14.74
N ALA A 355 21.10 21.33 15.49
CA ALA A 355 19.82 20.60 15.41
C ALA A 355 18.58 21.47 15.67
N THR A 356 18.67 22.46 16.57
CA THR A 356 17.55 23.37 16.90
C THR A 356 17.29 24.34 15.76
N GLU A 357 18.36 24.90 15.17
CA GLU A 357 18.26 25.80 14.02
C GLU A 357 17.71 25.07 12.80
N PHE A 358 18.13 23.82 12.57
CA PHE A 358 17.62 23.01 11.46
C PHE A 358 16.11 22.75 11.61
N ARG A 359 15.65 22.32 12.78
CA ARG A 359 14.22 22.11 13.04
C ARG A 359 13.43 23.40 12.84
N LYS A 360 13.91 24.51 13.44
CA LYS A 360 13.27 25.80 13.26
C LYS A 360 13.18 26.21 11.80
N TYR A 361 14.25 25.97 11.02
CA TYR A 361 14.24 26.25 9.58
C TYR A 361 13.16 25.45 8.86
N ILE A 362 13.02 24.16 9.17
CA ILE A 362 11.95 23.30 8.60
C ILE A 362 10.57 23.88 8.94
N ASP A 363 10.31 24.15 10.23
CA ASP A 363 9.02 24.64 10.70
C ASP A 363 8.65 26.01 10.08
N ASP A 364 9.64 26.87 9.86
CA ASP A 364 9.43 28.23 9.31
C ASP A 364 9.29 28.25 7.78
N HIS A 365 9.80 27.24 7.05
CA HIS A 365 9.92 27.28 5.58
C HIS A 365 9.23 26.12 4.85
N GLU A 366 8.68 25.11 5.55
CA GLU A 366 7.91 24.08 4.88
C GLU A 366 6.61 24.64 4.31
N GLU A 367 6.39 24.43 3.03
CA GLU A 367 5.21 24.95 2.32
C GLU A 367 4.31 23.80 1.85
N ASN A 368 3.00 24.04 1.84
CA ASN A 368 2.05 23.16 1.15
C ASN A 368 2.39 23.07 -0.34
N PHE A 369 2.20 21.91 -0.95
CA PHE A 369 2.53 21.67 -2.35
C PHE A 369 1.84 22.66 -3.32
N ILE A 370 0.61 23.10 -3.02
CA ILE A 370 -0.13 24.09 -3.83
C ILE A 370 0.67 25.39 -3.92
N ARG A 371 1.09 25.93 -2.78
CA ARG A 371 1.89 27.18 -2.73
C ARG A 371 3.23 26.97 -3.42
N PHE A 372 3.93 25.90 -3.07
CA PHE A 372 5.22 25.58 -3.65
C PHE A 372 5.16 25.51 -5.17
N LYS A 373 4.28 24.67 -5.73
CA LYS A 373 4.17 24.44 -7.17
C LYS A 373 3.69 25.70 -7.89
N THR A 374 2.71 26.41 -7.29
CA THR A 374 2.20 27.66 -7.86
C THR A 374 3.28 28.74 -7.89
N ASN A 375 3.99 28.97 -6.78
CA ASN A 375 5.03 30.00 -6.69
C ASN A 375 6.19 29.73 -7.64
N LEU A 376 6.56 28.45 -7.79
CA LEU A 376 7.63 28.01 -8.68
C LEU A 376 7.29 28.32 -10.15
N LEU A 377 6.12 27.90 -10.58
CA LEU A 377 5.70 28.03 -12.00
C LEU A 377 5.21 29.44 -12.33
N LEU A 378 4.71 30.20 -11.35
CA LEU A 378 4.23 31.56 -11.55
C LEU A 378 5.36 32.53 -11.94
N LYS A 379 6.59 32.30 -11.42
CA LYS A 379 7.76 33.11 -11.78
C LYS A 379 8.01 33.12 -13.30
N ASP A 380 7.82 31.98 -13.95
CA ASP A 380 8.03 31.81 -15.39
C ASP A 380 6.83 32.27 -16.23
N ALA A 381 5.64 32.34 -15.62
CA ALA A 381 4.38 32.64 -16.29
C ALA A 381 3.88 34.09 -16.13
N GLN A 382 4.55 34.95 -15.33
CA GLN A 382 4.07 36.27 -14.92
C GLN A 382 3.73 37.23 -16.09
N ARG A 383 4.39 37.09 -17.22
CA ARG A 383 4.23 38.01 -18.38
C ARG A 383 3.64 37.38 -19.64
N ASP A 384 3.34 36.08 -19.60
CA ASP A 384 2.87 35.33 -20.78
C ASP A 384 1.51 34.68 -20.47
N PRO A 385 0.42 35.13 -21.10
CA PRO A 385 -0.92 34.56 -20.90
C PRO A 385 -1.01 33.08 -21.25
N ILE A 386 -0.25 32.61 -22.24
CA ILE A 386 -0.24 31.20 -22.69
C ILE A 386 0.41 30.33 -21.64
N LYS A 387 1.55 30.75 -21.08
CA LYS A 387 2.21 30.07 -20.00
C LYS A 387 1.35 30.03 -18.74
N ARG A 388 0.61 31.12 -18.46
CA ARG A 388 -0.33 31.21 -17.34
C ARG A 388 -1.49 30.22 -17.49
N ALA A 389 -2.04 30.08 -18.69
CA ALA A 389 -3.08 29.09 -18.99
C ALA A 389 -2.53 27.65 -18.80
N GLY A 390 -1.30 27.38 -19.28
CA GLY A 390 -0.61 26.12 -19.06
C GLY A 390 -0.41 25.81 -17.58
N LEU A 391 -0.04 26.81 -16.77
CA LEU A 391 0.08 26.66 -15.30
C LEU A 391 -1.25 26.28 -14.65
N ILE A 392 -2.36 26.93 -15.03
CA ILE A 392 -3.69 26.61 -14.50
C ILE A 392 -4.07 25.15 -14.82
N SER A 393 -3.84 24.72 -16.07
CA SER A 393 -4.12 23.35 -16.49
C SER A 393 -3.25 22.32 -15.74
N ASP A 394 -1.96 22.62 -15.51
CA ASP A 394 -1.04 21.75 -14.77
C ASP A 394 -1.41 21.63 -13.29
N MET A 395 -1.81 22.75 -12.65
CA MET A 395 -2.32 22.73 -11.28
C MET A 395 -3.64 21.99 -11.17
N ALA A 396 -4.57 22.19 -12.11
CA ALA A 396 -5.85 21.49 -12.16
C ALA A 396 -5.66 19.98 -12.31
N ARG A 397 -4.68 19.55 -13.12
CA ARG A 397 -4.31 18.13 -13.26
C ARG A 397 -3.85 17.55 -11.93
N SER A 398 -2.91 18.20 -11.22
CA SER A 398 -2.41 17.72 -9.93
C SER A 398 -3.50 17.67 -8.87
N ILE A 399 -4.31 18.72 -8.75
CA ILE A 399 -5.45 18.76 -7.80
C ILE A 399 -6.47 17.66 -8.13
N GLY A 400 -6.70 17.37 -9.41
CA GLY A 400 -7.59 16.32 -9.88
C GLY A 400 -7.17 14.90 -9.42
N LEU A 401 -5.90 14.67 -9.14
CA LEU A 401 -5.37 13.40 -8.65
C LEU A 401 -5.74 13.11 -7.19
N ILE A 402 -6.08 14.12 -6.38
CA ILE A 402 -6.41 13.97 -4.97
C ILE A 402 -7.69 13.13 -4.82
N PRO A 403 -7.68 11.96 -4.14
CA PRO A 403 -8.86 11.11 -4.00
C PRO A 403 -9.96 11.74 -3.15
N ASP A 404 -9.60 12.38 -2.03
CA ASP A 404 -10.55 12.99 -1.10
C ASP A 404 -11.15 14.27 -1.70
N LYS A 405 -12.50 14.33 -1.73
CA LYS A 405 -13.23 15.45 -2.34
C LYS A 405 -13.10 16.75 -1.55
N VAL A 406 -13.01 16.66 -0.21
CA VAL A 406 -12.92 17.84 0.68
C VAL A 406 -11.53 18.47 0.54
N ILE A 407 -10.48 17.64 0.64
CA ILE A 407 -9.09 18.09 0.44
C ILE A 407 -8.92 18.67 -0.97
N ARG A 408 -9.45 18.00 -2.00
CA ARG A 408 -9.41 18.48 -3.38
C ARG A 408 -10.05 19.87 -3.52
N TYR A 409 -11.23 20.09 -2.93
CA TYR A 409 -11.91 21.37 -2.98
C TYR A 409 -11.12 22.46 -2.24
N THR A 410 -10.59 22.17 -1.04
CA THR A 410 -9.74 23.11 -0.29
C THR A 410 -8.50 23.52 -1.08
N CYS A 411 -7.83 22.54 -1.72
CA CYS A 411 -6.68 22.80 -2.59
C CYS A 411 -7.04 23.63 -3.83
N LEU A 412 -8.24 23.41 -4.41
CA LEU A 412 -8.75 24.19 -5.53
C LEU A 412 -8.97 25.65 -5.13
N THR A 413 -9.62 25.92 -3.99
CA THR A 413 -9.87 27.28 -3.47
C THR A 413 -8.56 28.01 -3.19
N GLU A 414 -7.58 27.34 -2.56
CA GLU A 414 -6.26 27.93 -2.32
C GLU A 414 -5.55 28.25 -3.65
N CYS A 415 -5.57 27.34 -4.61
CA CYS A 415 -4.98 27.54 -5.93
C CYS A 415 -5.63 28.71 -6.68
N ALA A 416 -6.96 28.80 -6.67
CA ALA A 416 -7.73 29.89 -7.29
C ALA A 416 -7.34 31.27 -6.70
N THR A 417 -7.18 31.33 -5.38
CA THR A 417 -6.74 32.53 -4.66
C THR A 417 -5.33 32.94 -5.05
N LEU A 418 -4.38 32.02 -5.07
CA LEU A 418 -2.98 32.27 -5.42
C LEU A 418 -2.81 32.73 -6.88
N LEU A 419 -3.59 32.15 -7.80
CA LEU A 419 -3.55 32.49 -9.21
C LEU A 419 -4.44 33.69 -9.58
N ASN A 420 -5.25 34.18 -8.63
CA ASN A 420 -6.25 35.23 -8.86
C ASN A 420 -7.15 34.90 -10.07
N VAL A 421 -7.76 33.72 -10.04
CA VAL A 421 -8.71 33.22 -11.05
C VAL A 421 -9.99 32.72 -10.37
N ASN A 422 -11.08 32.62 -11.15
CA ASN A 422 -12.33 32.08 -10.65
C ASN A 422 -12.18 30.55 -10.40
N GLU A 423 -12.65 30.08 -9.25
CA GLU A 423 -12.65 28.65 -8.89
C GLU A 423 -13.28 27.76 -9.95
N GLN A 424 -14.33 28.26 -10.63
CA GLN A 424 -15.03 27.53 -11.69
C GLN A 424 -14.12 27.18 -12.86
N ILE A 425 -13.17 28.03 -13.22
CA ILE A 425 -12.20 27.77 -14.30
C ILE A 425 -11.32 26.55 -13.94
N ILE A 426 -10.82 26.51 -12.71
CA ILE A 426 -10.00 25.38 -12.24
C ILE A 426 -10.85 24.12 -12.14
N LEU A 427 -12.08 24.22 -11.64
CA LEU A 427 -13.01 23.09 -11.52
C LEU A 427 -13.34 22.45 -12.88
N ASP A 428 -13.59 23.29 -13.90
CA ASP A 428 -13.89 22.81 -15.25
C ASP A 428 -12.67 22.17 -15.91
N GLU A 429 -11.47 22.70 -15.66
CA GLU A 429 -10.23 22.08 -16.12
C GLU A 429 -9.93 20.75 -15.39
N ILE A 430 -10.22 20.65 -14.08
CA ILE A 430 -10.15 19.38 -13.33
C ILE A 430 -11.09 18.34 -13.95
N LYS A 431 -12.35 18.71 -14.22
CA LYS A 431 -13.32 17.79 -14.86
C LYS A 431 -12.82 17.30 -16.21
N LYS A 432 -12.27 18.19 -17.02
CA LYS A 432 -11.70 17.86 -18.34
C LYS A 432 -10.56 16.85 -18.21
N HIS A 433 -9.62 17.05 -17.28
CA HIS A 433 -8.52 16.10 -17.02
C HIS A 433 -9.00 14.75 -16.52
N LEU A 434 -10.01 14.72 -15.66
CA LEU A 434 -10.61 13.48 -15.17
C LEU A 434 -11.26 12.69 -16.33
N LEU A 435 -12.02 13.37 -17.21
CA LEU A 435 -12.63 12.74 -18.38
C LEU A 435 -11.56 12.20 -19.36
N GLN A 436 -10.52 12.98 -19.65
CA GLN A 436 -9.43 12.55 -20.53
C GLN A 436 -8.67 11.35 -19.96
N ARG A 437 -8.48 11.27 -18.63
CA ARG A 437 -7.85 10.13 -17.96
C ARG A 437 -8.69 8.86 -18.14
N ASP A 438 -9.99 9.01 -18.01
CA ASP A 438 -10.93 7.91 -18.19
C ASP A 438 -10.95 7.40 -19.63
N ASP A 439 -10.91 8.31 -20.61
CA ASP A 439 -10.86 7.95 -22.04
C ASP A 439 -9.54 7.25 -22.41
N ASN A 440 -8.40 7.73 -21.91
CA ASN A 440 -7.10 7.10 -22.12
C ASN A 440 -7.02 5.71 -21.50
N TYR A 441 -7.59 5.53 -20.30
CA TYR A 441 -7.68 4.23 -19.64
C TYR A 441 -8.52 3.23 -20.44
N LEU A 442 -9.67 3.69 -20.96
CA LEU A 442 -10.52 2.89 -21.84
C LEU A 442 -9.84 2.52 -23.17
N GLU A 443 -9.02 3.43 -23.72
CA GLU A 443 -8.23 3.13 -24.93
C GLU A 443 -7.11 2.13 -24.65
N GLN A 444 -6.45 2.17 -23.48
CA GLN A 444 -5.45 1.18 -23.09
C GLN A 444 -6.06 -0.20 -22.95
N ILE A 445 -7.19 -0.33 -22.25
CA ILE A 445 -7.92 -1.60 -22.15
C ILE A 445 -8.33 -2.14 -23.53
N LYS A 446 -8.78 -1.27 -24.46
CA LYS A 446 -9.08 -1.70 -25.82
C LYS A 446 -7.84 -2.23 -26.54
N LYS A 447 -6.71 -1.54 -26.44
CA LYS A 447 -5.45 -1.98 -27.06
C LYS A 447 -4.94 -3.28 -26.47
N GLU A 448 -5.08 -3.49 -25.16
CA GLU A 448 -4.72 -4.75 -24.51
C GLU A 448 -5.64 -5.90 -24.94
N LYS A 449 -6.96 -5.64 -25.08
CA LYS A 449 -7.91 -6.63 -25.62
C LYS A 449 -7.65 -6.95 -27.10
N ASP A 450 -7.34 -5.97 -27.91
CA ASP A 450 -7.02 -6.15 -29.33
C ASP A 450 -5.68 -6.88 -29.50
N ALA A 451 -4.69 -6.63 -28.65
CA ALA A 451 -3.44 -7.38 -28.62
C ALA A 451 -3.62 -8.83 -28.20
N SER A 452 -4.50 -9.11 -27.23
CA SER A 452 -4.82 -10.48 -26.80
C SER A 452 -5.68 -11.24 -27.83
N ALA A 453 -6.51 -10.55 -28.61
CA ALA A 453 -7.31 -11.15 -29.69
C ALA A 453 -6.47 -11.50 -30.92
N THR A 454 -5.36 -10.82 -31.16
CA THR A 454 -4.45 -11.11 -32.30
C THR A 454 -3.52 -12.29 -32.04
N THR A 455 -3.35 -12.72 -30.78
CA THR A 455 -2.51 -13.86 -30.41
C THR A 455 -3.25 -15.21 -30.43
N SER A 456 -4.55 -15.25 -30.70
CA SER A 456 -5.35 -16.50 -30.71
C SER A 456 -5.55 -17.14 -32.08
N SER A 457 -4.91 -16.70 -33.15
CA SER A 457 -4.89 -17.38 -34.43
C SER A 457 -3.57 -18.14 -34.61
N LEU A 458 -3.50 -19.35 -34.11
CA LEU A 458 -2.48 -20.34 -34.49
C LEU A 458 -2.76 -20.76 -35.95
N PRO A 459 -1.76 -20.71 -36.87
CA PRO A 459 -1.89 -21.30 -38.19
C PRO A 459 -1.88 -22.82 -38.09
N PRO A 460 -2.58 -23.57 -39.00
CA PRO A 460 -2.61 -25.01 -38.96
C PRO A 460 -1.20 -25.57 -39.21
N ALA A 461 -0.82 -26.52 -38.38
CA ALA A 461 0.39 -27.31 -38.54
C ALA A 461 0.28 -28.14 -39.81
N ASP A 462 0.97 -27.70 -40.90
CA ASP A 462 1.46 -28.53 -41.99
C ASP A 462 2.02 -27.66 -43.11
N THR A 463 3.31 -27.25 -42.95
CA THR A 463 4.21 -26.96 -44.08
C THR A 463 5.67 -27.06 -43.60
N PRO A 464 6.54 -27.78 -44.34
CA PRO A 464 7.94 -27.97 -43.96
C PRO A 464 8.75 -26.70 -44.23
N PHE A 465 9.59 -26.32 -43.28
CA PHE A 465 10.54 -25.21 -43.41
C PHE A 465 11.65 -25.52 -44.43
N PRO A 466 11.99 -24.60 -45.35
CA PRO A 466 13.20 -24.74 -46.14
C PRO A 466 14.42 -24.34 -45.30
N ALA A 467 15.43 -25.18 -45.28
CA ALA A 467 16.73 -24.94 -44.65
C ALA A 467 17.49 -23.86 -45.42
N GLY A 468 17.98 -22.85 -44.68
CA GLY A 468 19.03 -21.97 -45.14
C GLY A 468 18.68 -20.47 -45.21
N SER A 469 18.78 -19.80 -44.11
CA SER A 469 19.22 -18.39 -44.06
C SER A 469 19.66 -18.00 -42.65
N ILE A 470 20.93 -17.73 -42.51
CA ILE A 470 21.62 -17.20 -41.32
C ILE A 470 21.26 -15.71 -41.26
N PRO A 471 20.75 -15.16 -40.15
CA PRO A 471 20.60 -13.70 -39.99
C PRO A 471 21.94 -13.04 -39.69
N PRO A 472 22.15 -11.80 -40.15
CA PRO A 472 23.40 -11.07 -39.89
C PRO A 472 23.51 -10.70 -38.41
N ALA A 473 24.66 -10.94 -37.84
CA ALA A 473 25.08 -10.47 -36.53
C ALA A 473 25.36 -8.97 -36.65
N ASP A 474 24.43 -8.15 -36.10
CA ASP A 474 24.65 -6.79 -35.59
C ASP A 474 23.28 -6.10 -35.32
N MET A 475 22.67 -6.50 -34.22
CA MET A 475 21.68 -5.69 -33.53
C MET A 475 21.92 -5.80 -32.01
N PRO A 476 21.91 -4.67 -31.28
CA PRO A 476 22.02 -4.74 -29.82
C PRO A 476 20.79 -5.44 -29.23
N PRO A 477 20.94 -6.15 -28.09
CA PRO A 477 19.81 -6.87 -27.48
C PRO A 477 18.72 -5.87 -27.09
N ILE A 478 17.51 -6.16 -27.53
CA ILE A 478 16.30 -5.52 -27.01
C ILE A 478 16.15 -6.05 -25.57
N GLU A 479 16.25 -5.17 -24.59
CA GLU A 479 15.89 -5.48 -23.21
C GLU A 479 14.41 -5.83 -23.18
N VAL A 480 14.11 -7.10 -23.03
CA VAL A 480 12.77 -7.60 -22.74
C VAL A 480 12.51 -7.34 -21.26
N ASP A 481 11.50 -6.54 -20.96
CA ASP A 481 11.07 -6.20 -19.61
C ASP A 481 10.38 -7.45 -19.01
N ASP A 482 11.12 -8.28 -18.26
CA ASP A 482 10.66 -9.53 -17.63
C ASP A 482 9.78 -9.32 -16.37
N ASP A 483 9.19 -8.14 -16.16
CA ASP A 483 8.40 -7.80 -14.98
C ASP A 483 6.87 -7.70 -15.23
N VAL A 484 6.34 -8.48 -16.16
CA VAL A 484 4.89 -8.68 -16.27
C VAL A 484 4.54 -9.98 -15.52
N PRO A 485 3.78 -9.93 -14.41
CA PRO A 485 3.30 -11.15 -13.78
C PRO A 485 2.45 -11.94 -14.77
N PRO A 486 2.52 -13.29 -14.76
CA PRO A 486 1.76 -14.12 -15.70
C PRO A 486 0.26 -13.82 -15.56
N PRO A 487 -0.48 -13.75 -16.67
CA PRO A 487 -1.92 -13.54 -16.63
C PRO A 487 -2.60 -14.73 -15.91
N PHE A 488 -3.52 -14.38 -15.00
CA PHE A 488 -4.40 -15.38 -14.39
C PHE A 488 -5.10 -16.20 -15.49
N PRO A 489 -5.33 -17.50 -15.29
CA PRO A 489 -6.06 -18.31 -16.27
C PRO A 489 -7.44 -17.70 -16.51
N PRO A 490 -7.91 -17.64 -17.76
CA PRO A 490 -9.21 -17.08 -18.08
C PRO A 490 -10.30 -17.89 -17.39
N ALA A 491 -11.16 -17.23 -16.61
CA ALA A 491 -12.42 -17.81 -16.20
C ALA A 491 -13.23 -18.11 -17.46
N GLU A 492 -13.74 -19.33 -17.57
CA GLU A 492 -14.57 -19.78 -18.69
C GLU A 492 -15.76 -18.81 -18.82
N ALA A 493 -15.87 -18.17 -19.97
CA ALA A 493 -16.94 -17.26 -20.29
C ALA A 493 -18.21 -18.08 -20.59
N GLU A 494 -19.12 -18.18 -19.65
CA GLU A 494 -20.51 -18.47 -19.94
C GLU A 494 -21.14 -17.24 -20.60
N ALA A 495 -21.71 -17.45 -21.78
CA ALA A 495 -22.38 -16.41 -22.54
C ALA A 495 -23.74 -16.09 -21.88
N GLY A 496 -23.80 -14.98 -21.16
CA GLY A 496 -25.02 -14.44 -20.60
C GLY A 496 -24.81 -13.02 -20.11
N TYR A 497 -25.46 -12.07 -20.73
CA TYR A 497 -25.58 -10.65 -20.41
C TYR A 497 -24.27 -9.95 -19.94
N GLN A 498 -23.61 -9.27 -20.86
CA GLN A 498 -22.54 -8.33 -20.53
C GLN A 498 -23.15 -7.17 -19.72
N SER A 499 -22.98 -7.21 -18.39
CA SER A 499 -23.19 -6.05 -17.56
C SER A 499 -22.26 -4.93 -18.04
N TYR A 500 -22.82 -3.76 -18.30
CA TYR A 500 -22.06 -2.56 -18.73
C TYR A 500 -21.21 -1.93 -17.60
N ILE A 501 -20.90 -2.67 -16.57
CA ILE A 501 -20.13 -2.16 -15.41
C ILE A 501 -18.63 -2.26 -15.72
N PRO A 502 -17.89 -1.14 -15.75
CA PRO A 502 -16.43 -1.15 -16.00
C PRO A 502 -15.67 -1.81 -14.87
N GLN A 503 -14.74 -2.69 -15.21
CA GLN A 503 -13.92 -3.42 -14.25
C GLN A 503 -12.84 -2.53 -13.58
N GLU A 504 -12.68 -2.69 -12.27
CA GLU A 504 -11.54 -2.32 -11.41
C GLU A 504 -11.09 -0.85 -11.35
N GLY A 505 -11.66 -0.08 -10.50
CA GLY A 505 -11.14 1.24 -10.09
C GLY A 505 -12.19 2.26 -9.70
N ARG A 506 -13.26 2.45 -10.48
CA ARG A 506 -14.40 3.31 -10.17
C ARG A 506 -15.40 2.64 -9.22
N GLU A 507 -15.57 1.33 -9.33
CA GLU A 507 -16.50 0.49 -8.57
C GLU A 507 -16.26 0.53 -7.07
N LYS A 508 -15.00 0.77 -6.67
CA LYS A 508 -14.58 0.77 -5.25
C LYS A 508 -15.30 1.82 -4.41
N TYR A 509 -15.85 2.86 -5.01
CA TYR A 509 -16.46 3.99 -4.31
C TYR A 509 -17.99 4.06 -4.43
N VAL A 510 -18.58 3.64 -5.54
CA VAL A 510 -20.03 3.78 -5.76
C VAL A 510 -20.81 2.78 -4.89
N PHE A 511 -20.39 1.52 -4.88
CA PHE A 511 -21.10 0.45 -4.15
C PHE A 511 -20.44 0.12 -2.80
N TYR A 512 -19.21 0.57 -2.57
CA TYR A 512 -18.41 0.18 -1.39
C TYR A 512 -19.17 0.34 -0.06
N VAL A 513 -19.85 1.47 0.15
CA VAL A 513 -20.56 1.73 1.40
C VAL A 513 -21.78 0.79 1.56
N LYS A 514 -22.48 0.47 0.46
CA LYS A 514 -23.65 -0.42 0.49
C LYS A 514 -23.22 -1.87 0.69
N GLU A 515 -22.18 -2.31 -0.03
CA GLU A 515 -21.57 -3.62 0.20
C GLU A 515 -21.02 -3.77 1.62
N GLN A 516 -20.38 -2.72 2.15
CA GLN A 516 -19.82 -2.72 3.49
C GLN A 516 -20.90 -2.91 4.57
N LEU A 517 -22.08 -2.31 4.41
CA LEU A 517 -23.20 -2.50 5.34
C LEU A 517 -23.72 -3.95 5.33
N LEU A 518 -23.86 -4.54 4.14
CA LEU A 518 -24.26 -5.95 4.00
C LEU A 518 -23.21 -6.88 4.60
N LEU A 519 -21.92 -6.62 4.30
CA LEU A 519 -20.82 -7.40 4.81
C LEU A 519 -20.68 -7.28 6.33
N GLN A 520 -20.94 -6.10 6.90
CA GLN A 520 -20.94 -5.90 8.34
C GLN A 520 -22.04 -6.75 9.01
N THR A 521 -23.24 -6.80 8.42
CA THR A 521 -24.34 -7.63 8.92
C THR A 521 -24.00 -9.11 8.79
N LEU A 522 -23.40 -9.54 7.70
CA LEU A 522 -22.91 -10.90 7.46
C LEU A 522 -21.84 -11.32 8.50
N ILE A 523 -20.85 -10.49 8.76
CA ILE A 523 -19.78 -10.80 9.71
C ILE A 523 -20.31 -10.84 11.15
N ARG A 524 -21.27 -9.97 11.52
CA ARG A 524 -21.81 -9.91 12.89
C ARG A 524 -22.87 -10.96 13.20
N HIS A 525 -23.63 -11.38 12.19
CA HIS A 525 -24.86 -12.15 12.39
C HIS A 525 -25.04 -13.24 11.33
N GLY A 526 -24.01 -13.61 10.59
CA GLY A 526 -24.09 -14.47 9.41
C GLY A 526 -24.73 -15.83 9.64
N GLU A 527 -24.42 -16.49 10.76
CA GLU A 527 -24.94 -17.80 11.17
C GLU A 527 -26.33 -17.74 11.79
N LYS A 528 -26.86 -16.53 12.08
CA LYS A 528 -28.16 -16.40 12.73
C LYS A 528 -29.31 -16.62 11.78
N VAL A 529 -30.34 -17.33 12.26
CA VAL A 529 -31.59 -17.54 11.52
C VAL A 529 -32.32 -16.21 11.36
N MET A 530 -32.59 -15.85 10.10
CA MET A 530 -33.27 -14.61 9.75
C MET A 530 -34.79 -14.80 9.54
N CYS A 531 -35.16 -15.89 8.87
CA CYS A 531 -36.54 -16.25 8.59
C CYS A 531 -36.68 -17.77 8.38
N TYR A 532 -37.93 -18.22 8.29
CA TYR A 532 -38.24 -19.60 7.93
C TYR A 532 -38.96 -19.59 6.57
N VAL A 533 -38.59 -20.53 5.71
CA VAL A 533 -39.17 -20.67 4.37
C VAL A 533 -39.87 -22.02 4.30
N GLU A 534 -41.14 -22.01 3.85
CA GLU A 534 -41.91 -23.22 3.58
C GLU A 534 -41.36 -23.91 2.32
N THR A 535 -40.95 -25.16 2.45
CA THR A 535 -40.54 -25.99 1.31
C THR A 535 -41.77 -26.66 0.68
N GLU A 536 -41.62 -27.19 -0.55
CA GLU A 536 -42.68 -27.90 -1.27
C GLU A 536 -43.27 -29.10 -0.49
N GLU A 537 -42.55 -29.61 0.51
CA GLU A 537 -42.94 -30.69 1.41
C GLU A 537 -43.70 -30.21 2.67
N ASN A 538 -44.12 -28.93 2.75
CA ASN A 538 -44.80 -28.32 3.93
C ASN A 538 -43.92 -28.38 5.21
N THR A 539 -42.60 -28.35 5.07
CA THR A 539 -41.65 -28.24 6.19
C THR A 539 -41.04 -26.84 6.24
N GLU A 540 -41.04 -26.22 7.42
CA GLU A 540 -40.34 -24.93 7.63
C GLU A 540 -38.85 -25.15 7.76
N THR A 541 -38.09 -24.58 6.84
CA THR A 541 -36.60 -24.61 6.87
C THR A 541 -36.06 -23.26 7.33
N PRO A 542 -35.21 -23.22 8.36
CA PRO A 542 -34.59 -21.97 8.80
C PRO A 542 -33.60 -21.48 7.75
N LEU A 543 -33.62 -20.20 7.45
CA LEU A 543 -32.71 -19.54 6.53
C LEU A 543 -31.82 -18.56 7.31
N THR A 544 -30.52 -18.74 7.24
CA THR A 544 -29.53 -17.88 7.89
C THR A 544 -29.32 -16.58 7.10
N VAL A 545 -28.70 -15.59 7.72
CA VAL A 545 -28.33 -14.31 7.06
C VAL A 545 -27.43 -14.55 5.85
N ILE A 546 -26.42 -15.45 5.97
CA ILE A 546 -25.52 -15.79 4.86
C ILE A 546 -26.31 -16.43 3.71
N GLU A 547 -27.15 -17.44 3.99
CA GLU A 547 -27.95 -18.11 2.98
C GLU A 547 -28.88 -17.15 2.27
N TYR A 548 -29.54 -16.26 3.00
CA TYR A 548 -30.46 -15.30 2.41
C TYR A 548 -29.74 -14.31 1.49
N ILE A 549 -28.63 -13.70 1.94
CA ILE A 549 -27.83 -12.78 1.11
C ILE A 549 -27.33 -13.48 -0.14
N SER A 550 -26.79 -14.69 0.01
CA SER A 550 -26.26 -15.47 -1.11
C SER A 550 -27.34 -15.86 -2.12
N MET A 551 -28.51 -16.35 -1.63
CA MET A 551 -29.61 -16.72 -2.48
C MET A 551 -30.18 -15.52 -3.24
N ASP A 552 -30.37 -14.39 -2.57
CA ASP A 552 -30.93 -13.18 -3.16
C ASP A 552 -30.00 -12.57 -4.22
N LEU A 553 -28.69 -12.56 -3.98
CA LEU A 553 -27.69 -12.13 -4.97
C LEU A 553 -27.61 -13.07 -6.16
N LYS A 554 -27.61 -14.39 -5.94
CA LYS A 554 -27.60 -15.40 -7.02
C LYS A 554 -28.86 -15.38 -7.87
N GLN A 555 -30.04 -15.14 -7.26
CA GLN A 555 -31.29 -15.06 -7.97
C GLN A 555 -31.33 -13.93 -9.00
N ASP A 556 -30.69 -12.80 -8.70
CA ASP A 556 -30.63 -11.64 -9.58
C ASP A 556 -29.30 -11.57 -10.38
N GLU A 557 -28.50 -12.65 -10.38
CA GLU A 557 -27.17 -12.75 -11.03
C GLU A 557 -26.20 -11.65 -10.59
N LEU A 558 -26.34 -11.17 -9.36
CA LEU A 558 -25.51 -10.12 -8.78
C LEU A 558 -24.41 -10.72 -7.89
N GLN A 559 -23.32 -9.97 -7.76
CA GLN A 559 -22.24 -10.27 -6.84
C GLN A 559 -21.63 -8.98 -6.28
N PHE A 560 -20.92 -9.07 -5.18
CA PHE A 560 -20.16 -7.92 -4.68
C PHE A 560 -19.11 -7.48 -5.69
N HIS A 561 -18.96 -6.19 -5.90
CA HIS A 561 -17.98 -5.62 -6.84
C HIS A 561 -16.57 -5.66 -6.27
N ASN A 562 -16.44 -5.52 -4.92
CA ASN A 562 -15.14 -5.62 -4.27
C ASN A 562 -14.66 -7.08 -4.19
N PRO A 563 -13.50 -7.45 -4.77
CA PRO A 563 -12.97 -8.81 -4.73
C PRO A 563 -12.80 -9.37 -3.31
N LEU A 564 -12.44 -8.51 -2.34
CA LEU A 564 -12.30 -8.91 -0.93
C LEU A 564 -13.66 -9.26 -0.31
N HIS A 565 -14.71 -8.49 -0.63
CA HIS A 565 -16.08 -8.77 -0.16
C HIS A 565 -16.62 -10.06 -0.77
N ARG A 566 -16.36 -10.33 -2.07
CA ARG A 566 -16.69 -11.61 -2.72
C ARG A 566 -16.02 -12.79 -2.04
N LYS A 567 -14.73 -12.66 -1.72
CA LYS A 567 -13.98 -13.70 -1.03
C LYS A 567 -14.56 -14.01 0.34
N ILE A 568 -14.92 -12.99 1.12
CA ILE A 568 -15.55 -13.17 2.44
C ILE A 568 -16.91 -13.85 2.32
N LEU A 569 -17.75 -13.47 1.36
CA LEU A 569 -19.06 -14.12 1.15
C LEU A 569 -18.86 -15.59 0.74
N ALA A 570 -17.97 -15.89 -0.19
CA ALA A 570 -17.71 -17.25 -0.64
C ALA A 570 -17.17 -18.15 0.48
N GLU A 571 -16.29 -17.63 1.34
CA GLU A 571 -15.79 -18.36 2.50
C GLU A 571 -16.88 -18.57 3.56
N ALA A 572 -17.74 -17.58 3.79
CA ALA A 572 -18.91 -17.72 4.67
C ALA A 572 -19.88 -18.80 4.18
N GLU A 573 -20.13 -18.87 2.85
CA GLU A 573 -20.95 -19.92 2.22
C GLU A 573 -20.33 -21.31 2.42
N ALA A 574 -19.03 -21.44 2.29
CA ALA A 574 -18.34 -22.73 2.44
C ALA A 574 -18.46 -23.33 3.85
N HIS A 575 -18.64 -22.47 4.87
CA HIS A 575 -18.77 -22.88 6.27
C HIS A 575 -20.21 -22.95 6.81
N LEU A 576 -21.23 -22.77 5.96
CA LEU A 576 -22.66 -22.82 6.35
C LEU A 576 -23.08 -24.09 7.08
N HIS A 577 -22.47 -25.23 6.76
CA HIS A 577 -22.81 -26.54 7.32
C HIS A 577 -21.98 -26.92 8.54
N ASP A 578 -21.08 -26.04 9.00
CA ASP A 578 -20.27 -26.28 10.21
C ASP A 578 -21.07 -25.81 11.43
N PRO A 579 -21.49 -26.71 12.33
CA PRO A 579 -22.28 -26.36 13.51
C PRO A 579 -21.54 -25.46 14.51
N ASN A 580 -20.22 -25.36 14.41
CA ASN A 580 -19.40 -24.50 15.27
C ASN A 580 -19.02 -23.19 14.58
N PHE A 581 -19.49 -22.94 13.37
CA PHE A 581 -19.15 -21.72 12.63
C PHE A 581 -19.84 -20.51 13.26
N THR A 582 -19.02 -19.54 13.66
CA THR A 582 -19.45 -18.22 14.08
C THR A 582 -18.71 -17.22 13.21
N ALA A 583 -19.43 -16.51 12.33
CA ALA A 583 -18.84 -15.63 11.33
C ALA A 583 -17.93 -14.55 11.96
N GLU A 584 -18.36 -13.96 13.07
CA GLU A 584 -17.58 -12.97 13.82
C GLU A 584 -16.21 -13.52 14.25
N LEU A 585 -16.17 -14.70 14.89
CA LEU A 585 -14.92 -15.29 15.38
C LEU A 585 -14.04 -15.78 14.23
N TYR A 586 -14.64 -16.41 13.22
CA TYR A 586 -13.91 -16.92 12.05
C TYR A 586 -13.18 -15.81 11.31
N PHE A 587 -13.86 -14.72 10.96
CA PHE A 587 -13.23 -13.64 10.20
C PHE A 587 -12.27 -12.78 11.04
N LEU A 588 -12.46 -12.69 12.37
CA LEU A 588 -11.48 -12.07 13.26
C LEU A 588 -10.18 -12.88 13.35
N ALA A 589 -10.29 -14.21 13.34
CA ALA A 589 -9.15 -15.13 13.40
C ALA A 589 -8.56 -15.47 12.01
N HIS A 590 -9.08 -14.86 10.95
CA HIS A 590 -8.72 -15.22 9.59
C HIS A 590 -7.20 -15.04 9.32
N PRO A 591 -6.53 -16.01 8.65
CA PRO A 591 -5.08 -15.98 8.40
C PRO A 591 -4.65 -14.85 7.45
N ASP A 592 -5.56 -14.36 6.61
CA ASP A 592 -5.34 -13.17 5.77
C ASP A 592 -5.53 -11.91 6.63
N PRO A 593 -4.44 -11.14 6.90
CA PRO A 593 -4.51 -9.95 7.74
C PRO A 593 -5.42 -8.85 7.19
N THR A 594 -5.71 -8.85 5.88
CA THR A 594 -6.62 -7.88 5.27
C THR A 594 -8.07 -8.19 5.63
N ILE A 595 -8.44 -9.46 5.63
CA ILE A 595 -9.78 -9.93 6.02
C ILE A 595 -9.98 -9.73 7.52
N SER A 596 -9.04 -10.16 8.36
CA SER A 596 -9.18 -10.05 9.82
C SER A 596 -9.18 -8.58 10.29
N LYS A 597 -8.44 -7.69 9.63
CA LYS A 597 -8.49 -6.24 9.90
C LYS A 597 -9.83 -5.63 9.51
N LEU A 598 -10.36 -5.97 8.32
CA LEU A 598 -11.65 -5.51 7.87
C LEU A 598 -12.78 -5.99 8.81
N ALA A 599 -12.75 -7.26 9.23
CA ALA A 599 -13.69 -7.82 10.20
C ALA A 599 -13.62 -7.07 11.55
N ALA A 600 -12.42 -6.81 12.07
CA ALA A 600 -12.24 -6.07 13.31
C ALA A 600 -12.80 -4.63 13.23
N ASP A 601 -12.65 -3.97 12.09
CA ASP A 601 -13.21 -2.63 11.87
C ASP A 601 -14.76 -2.64 11.80
N MET A 602 -15.35 -3.69 11.24
CA MET A 602 -16.80 -3.84 11.10
C MET A 602 -17.49 -4.27 12.41
N ILE A 603 -16.80 -4.99 13.28
CA ILE A 603 -17.34 -5.46 14.57
C ILE A 603 -17.33 -4.35 15.63
N ASN A 604 -16.40 -3.40 15.55
CA ASN A 604 -16.29 -2.31 16.50
C ASN A 604 -17.36 -1.23 16.32
N ASP A 605 -18.13 -0.98 17.36
CA ASP A 605 -19.12 0.12 17.40
C ASP A 605 -18.44 1.44 17.74
N ARG A 606 -18.67 2.45 16.93
CA ARG A 606 -18.10 3.80 17.10
C ARG A 606 -18.67 4.53 18.34
N TYR A 607 -19.89 4.18 18.76
CA TYR A 607 -20.54 4.77 19.92
C TYR A 607 -21.17 3.68 20.78
N GLN A 608 -20.84 3.64 22.06
CA GLN A 608 -21.58 2.88 23.04
C GLN A 608 -22.70 3.76 23.61
N LEU A 609 -23.92 3.33 23.39
CA LEU A 609 -25.10 3.96 24.02
C LEU A 609 -25.04 3.84 25.54
N SER A 610 -25.50 4.86 26.28
CA SER A 610 -25.65 4.76 27.73
C SER A 610 -26.61 3.62 28.08
N LYS A 611 -26.46 3.02 29.26
CA LYS A 611 -27.33 1.89 29.70
C LYS A 611 -28.81 2.18 29.62
N SER A 612 -29.21 3.43 29.80
CA SER A 612 -30.63 3.86 29.68
C SER A 612 -31.13 3.88 28.22
N ASN A 613 -30.24 4.20 27.26
CA ASN A 613 -30.60 4.23 25.84
C ASN A 613 -30.48 2.86 25.18
N SER A 614 -29.56 1.98 25.66
CA SER A 614 -29.44 0.62 25.13
C SER A 614 -30.58 -0.31 25.51
N GLN A 615 -31.33 -0.01 26.61
CA GLN A 615 -32.52 -0.74 26.99
C GLN A 615 -33.80 -0.33 26.21
N ALA A 616 -33.77 0.83 25.55
CA ALA A 616 -34.89 1.35 24.76
C ALA A 616 -34.78 1.03 23.25
N MET A 617 -33.65 0.56 22.77
CA MET A 617 -33.47 0.15 21.36
C MET A 617 -33.56 -1.37 21.20
N VAL A 618 -34.39 -1.80 20.26
CA VAL A 618 -34.45 -3.19 19.80
C VAL A 618 -33.06 -3.55 19.22
N LYS A 619 -32.51 -4.69 19.63
CA LYS A 619 -31.21 -5.15 19.14
C LYS A 619 -31.30 -5.45 17.65
N ASP A 620 -30.20 -5.23 16.91
CA ASP A 620 -30.12 -5.54 15.49
C ASP A 620 -30.47 -7.02 15.21
N GLU A 621 -30.13 -7.92 16.13
CA GLU A 621 -30.45 -9.35 16.08
C GLU A 621 -31.96 -9.64 15.98
N GLU A 622 -32.81 -8.82 16.61
CA GLU A 622 -34.24 -8.99 16.61
C GLU A 622 -34.91 -8.43 15.34
N ARG A 623 -34.14 -7.68 14.54
CA ARG A 623 -34.60 -7.01 13.33
C ARG A 623 -33.91 -7.46 12.05
N LEU A 624 -33.19 -8.57 12.08
CA LEU A 624 -32.48 -9.08 10.90
C LEU A 624 -33.38 -9.29 9.70
N HIS A 625 -34.65 -9.75 9.95
CA HIS A 625 -35.68 -9.97 8.95
C HIS A 625 -36.13 -8.69 8.23
N GLU A 626 -35.94 -7.51 8.83
CA GLU A 626 -36.17 -6.20 8.19
C GLU A 626 -34.87 -5.61 7.65
N LEU A 627 -33.77 -5.72 8.38
CA LEU A 627 -32.51 -5.05 8.11
C LEU A 627 -31.86 -5.59 6.84
N VAL A 628 -31.74 -6.91 6.70
CA VAL A 628 -31.04 -7.54 5.57
C VAL A 628 -31.74 -7.29 4.23
N PRO A 629 -33.08 -7.49 4.09
CA PRO A 629 -33.76 -7.17 2.84
C PRO A 629 -33.65 -5.68 2.47
N HIS A 630 -33.71 -4.77 3.45
CA HIS A 630 -33.53 -3.35 3.18
C HIS A 630 -32.13 -3.00 2.67
N GLN A 631 -31.09 -3.60 3.25
CA GLN A 631 -29.72 -3.39 2.80
C GLN A 631 -29.48 -3.95 1.38
N LEU A 632 -30.08 -5.11 1.07
CA LEU A 632 -30.06 -5.68 -0.28
C LEU A 632 -30.77 -4.80 -1.30
N ILE A 633 -31.95 -4.30 -0.99
CA ILE A 633 -32.68 -3.35 -1.85
C ILE A 633 -31.83 -2.09 -2.09
N ASP A 634 -31.22 -1.53 -1.05
CA ASP A 634 -30.36 -0.36 -1.15
C ASP A 634 -29.14 -0.61 -2.05
N PHE A 635 -28.55 -1.82 -1.98
CA PHE A 635 -27.44 -2.22 -2.84
C PHE A 635 -27.88 -2.37 -4.30
N LYS A 636 -29.00 -3.06 -4.55
CA LYS A 636 -29.56 -3.24 -5.90
C LYS A 636 -29.99 -1.92 -6.53
N LEU A 637 -30.58 -1.00 -5.74
CA LEU A 637 -30.91 0.34 -6.22
C LEU A 637 -29.68 1.14 -6.64
N ALA A 638 -28.57 1.04 -5.88
CA ALA A 638 -27.34 1.71 -6.23
C ALA A 638 -26.75 1.19 -7.57
N ILE A 639 -26.85 -0.11 -7.82
CA ILE A 639 -26.44 -0.71 -9.10
C ILE A 639 -27.33 -0.17 -10.24
N LEU A 640 -28.65 -0.20 -10.07
CA LEU A 640 -29.59 0.33 -11.08
C LEU A 640 -29.36 1.81 -11.39
N GLU A 641 -29.10 2.64 -10.38
CA GLU A 641 -28.81 4.06 -10.57
C GLU A 641 -27.53 4.28 -11.40
N GLU A 642 -26.52 3.47 -11.19
CA GLU A 642 -25.28 3.58 -11.96
C GLU A 642 -25.47 3.05 -13.39
N ASP A 643 -26.21 1.94 -13.59
CA ASP A 643 -26.55 1.42 -14.93
C ASP A 643 -27.40 2.42 -15.73
N MET A 644 -28.37 3.08 -15.09
CA MET A 644 -29.16 4.13 -15.70
C MET A 644 -28.29 5.31 -16.14
N LYS A 645 -27.32 5.69 -15.31
CA LYS A 645 -26.36 6.77 -15.63
C LYS A 645 -25.46 6.41 -16.80
N TYR A 646 -24.98 5.17 -16.87
CA TYR A 646 -24.20 4.67 -18.02
C TYR A 646 -25.03 4.62 -19.30
N THR A 647 -26.27 4.19 -19.19
CA THR A 647 -27.22 4.15 -20.32
C THR A 647 -27.50 5.55 -20.86
N LEU A 648 -27.68 6.55 -19.98
CA LEU A 648 -27.81 7.94 -20.37
C LEU A 648 -26.54 8.51 -21.02
N GLN A 649 -25.36 8.13 -20.52
CA GLN A 649 -24.08 8.52 -21.15
C GLN A 649 -23.91 7.88 -22.52
N ALA A 650 -24.39 6.65 -22.70
CA ALA A 650 -24.35 5.95 -23.99
C ALA A 650 -25.17 6.67 -25.06
N LEU A 651 -26.28 7.33 -24.71
CA LEU A 651 -27.08 8.14 -25.64
C LEU A 651 -26.30 9.33 -26.21
N ASN A 652 -25.27 9.83 -25.51
CA ASN A 652 -24.45 10.95 -25.99
C ASN A 652 -23.28 10.51 -26.89
N LYS A 653 -23.08 9.21 -27.12
CA LYS A 653 -22.00 8.72 -27.99
C LYS A 653 -22.31 8.98 -29.44
N PRO A 654 -21.35 9.51 -30.26
CA PRO A 654 -21.58 9.81 -31.67
C PRO A 654 -22.11 8.64 -32.51
N GLU A 655 -21.71 7.43 -32.17
CA GLU A 655 -22.11 6.16 -32.82
C GLU A 655 -23.59 5.81 -32.56
N VAL A 656 -24.13 6.20 -31.41
CA VAL A 656 -25.53 6.00 -31.05
C VAL A 656 -26.39 7.10 -31.58
N VAL A 657 -25.93 8.36 -31.50
CA VAL A 657 -26.61 9.55 -32.06
C VAL A 657 -26.77 9.44 -33.57
N ALA A 658 -25.80 8.84 -34.26
CA ALA A 658 -25.82 8.69 -35.73
C ALA A 658 -26.70 7.50 -36.21
N ASN A 659 -27.20 6.64 -35.33
CA ASN A 659 -27.98 5.45 -35.69
C ASN A 659 -29.29 5.40 -34.88
N ALA A 660 -30.40 5.63 -35.56
CA ALA A 660 -31.74 5.69 -34.97
C ALA A 660 -32.15 4.38 -34.28
N ASP A 661 -31.78 3.24 -34.83
CA ASP A 661 -32.15 1.92 -34.25
C ASP A 661 -31.38 1.67 -32.93
N LYS A 662 -30.08 1.97 -32.88
CA LYS A 662 -29.29 1.90 -31.67
C LYS A 662 -29.78 2.88 -30.57
N CYS A 663 -30.21 4.07 -30.99
CA CYS A 663 -30.77 5.05 -30.07
C CYS A 663 -32.07 4.53 -29.43
N LEU A 664 -32.94 3.88 -30.22
CA LEU A 664 -34.19 3.28 -29.75
C LEU A 664 -33.91 2.09 -28.78
N GLU A 665 -32.92 1.26 -29.07
CA GLU A 665 -32.51 0.15 -28.17
C GLU A 665 -32.03 0.68 -26.81
N VAL A 666 -31.18 1.71 -26.82
CA VAL A 666 -30.66 2.32 -25.57
C VAL A 666 -31.78 3.00 -24.79
N MET A 667 -32.72 3.66 -25.46
CA MET A 667 -33.90 4.28 -24.82
C MET A 667 -34.86 3.22 -24.23
N ALA A 668 -35.06 2.11 -24.93
CA ALA A 668 -35.87 1.00 -24.45
C ALA A 668 -35.26 0.40 -23.17
N HIS A 669 -33.94 0.15 -23.18
CA HIS A 669 -33.21 -0.36 -22.01
C HIS A 669 -33.28 0.64 -20.83
N PHE A 670 -33.10 1.93 -21.06
CA PHE A 670 -33.25 2.94 -20.01
C PHE A 670 -34.66 2.93 -19.38
N LYS A 671 -35.69 2.72 -20.20
CA LYS A 671 -37.08 2.62 -19.74
C LYS A 671 -37.27 1.38 -18.84
N GLU A 672 -36.72 0.24 -19.23
CA GLU A 672 -36.76 -0.99 -18.42
C GLU A 672 -36.08 -0.80 -17.06
N LEU A 673 -34.87 -0.22 -17.03
CA LEU A 673 -34.17 0.12 -15.80
C LEU A 673 -34.96 1.08 -14.91
N SER A 674 -35.62 2.08 -15.52
CA SER A 674 -36.45 3.04 -14.80
C SER A 674 -37.71 2.39 -14.17
N GLU A 675 -38.34 1.41 -14.85
CA GLU A 675 -39.46 0.66 -14.32
C GLU A 675 -38.99 -0.27 -13.16
N LEU A 676 -37.89 -0.94 -13.28
CA LEU A 676 -37.27 -1.74 -12.20
C LEU A 676 -36.92 -0.87 -10.98
N GLN A 677 -36.35 0.31 -11.19
CA GLN A 677 -36.06 1.27 -10.12
C GLN A 677 -37.33 1.65 -9.35
N LYS A 678 -38.45 1.95 -10.06
CA LYS A 678 -39.72 2.29 -9.43
C LYS A 678 -40.29 1.14 -8.60
N ILE A 679 -40.18 -0.10 -9.09
CA ILE A 679 -40.62 -1.29 -8.37
C ILE A 679 -39.81 -1.48 -7.09
N MET A 680 -38.47 -1.35 -7.17
CA MET A 680 -37.59 -1.48 -6.01
C MET A 680 -37.75 -0.33 -5.02
N ALA A 681 -37.90 0.90 -5.50
CA ALA A 681 -38.19 2.05 -4.64
C ALA A 681 -39.50 1.88 -3.87
N LYS A 682 -40.53 1.33 -4.50
CA LYS A 682 -41.78 1.00 -3.84
C LYS A 682 -41.63 -0.07 -2.75
N ARG A 683 -40.73 -1.05 -2.97
CA ARG A 683 -40.38 -2.07 -1.95
C ARG A 683 -39.55 -1.47 -0.81
N ALA A 684 -38.73 -0.47 -1.08
CA ALA A 684 -37.96 0.23 -0.08
C ALA A 684 -38.77 1.17 0.81
N GLY A 685 -40.03 1.47 0.43
CA GLY A 685 -40.94 2.36 1.15
C GLY A 685 -40.52 3.83 1.11
N ASP A 686 -40.96 4.63 2.13
CA ASP A 686 -40.73 6.09 2.18
C ASP A 686 -39.28 6.53 2.31
N ARG A 687 -38.31 5.61 2.24
CA ARG A 687 -36.87 5.88 2.38
C ARG A 687 -36.21 6.35 1.07
N VAL A 688 -36.85 6.15 -0.07
CA VAL A 688 -36.30 6.49 -1.40
C VAL A 688 -37.10 7.63 -2.00
N VAL A 689 -36.46 8.79 -2.14
CA VAL A 689 -36.94 9.91 -2.94
C VAL A 689 -36.46 9.74 -4.37
N LEU A 690 -37.35 9.35 -5.28
CA LEU A 690 -37.05 9.35 -6.71
C LEU A 690 -36.82 10.80 -7.17
N LYS A 691 -35.61 11.12 -7.62
CA LYS A 691 -35.22 12.42 -8.20
C LYS A 691 -35.60 12.50 -9.68
#